data_879b552c432a04b1cf971a687c34ac73
#
_entry.id   879b552c432a04b1cf971a687c34ac73
#
_cell.length_a   1.000
_cell.length_b   1.000
_cell.length_c   1.000
_cell.angle_alpha   90.00
_cell.angle_beta   90.00
_cell.angle_gamma   90.00
#
_symmetry.space_group_name_H-M   'P 1'
#
loop_
_entity.id
_entity.type
_entity.pdbx_description
1 polymer ?
#
loop_
_entity_poly.entity_id
_entity_poly.type
_entity_poly.pdbx_seq_one_letter_code
_entity_poly.pdbx_strand_id
1 'polypeptide(L)'
;MFTKTAGFRHDSIPAGVAALRTLGAANNFTVTATEDSSAFTPEGLAGYEAVVFLNTTGDVLGDAQQNALGSYVEAGGGFVGVHAAADTEYEWAHYEQLVGARFKSHPAIQQATVINEDRSHPATAHLGAEWRRTDEWYNYRTNPRPGVRVLQSLDEASYSGGEMGADHPITWCHAQGAGRSFYTGLGHTAESYSDPAFRALLLGGIRYAAGVAPADCGSGGGGTDPVTVEGESFSSGSGVQVAGHGGASGGATLGYIDNGDWVGYSSVSTVGVGSFTARVSSAGAGGTIEVRSGSQSGPLLGSVQVAPTGGWETFTTVSTALTGAGFGPLFLRFTGGAGALFDIDTFTLETAPAAGEGLSPNVHLFYYPWYGSPSVLGSWRHWQQGGRTPPDDIGADLYPKLGPYDSGDITGAVDQHMRWVARSGAGVIVYSWWGRGGYEDGLARKVMDAAQRQGIKVAWHLEPYGGRTARSTVDDIRYINDTYGSHPAFHRDAAHGNRSVFYVFESLRIGDWSALDEVRGTSIVLAQTTDTTKVAHFSGLYTYDGIAGATAPGWKQAGEYARANGLVWAPSVAPGYIDDRAVPGNTTPTLGRDNGAAYDRQWSNALDPAVGGDPAWVSVTSFNEWHEGSSIEPAAARPPAGHGYQTFSGAYGKTGEAAETAYLDRTKLWVDRFETARAAAGKAGGP
;
A
#
# COMPACT_ATOMS: atom_id res chain seq x y z
N MET A 1 -1.18 -15.59 -25.37
CA MET A 1 -0.29 -16.74 -25.09
C MET A 1 0.87 -16.69 -26.07
N PHE A 2 2.08 -16.75 -25.56
CA PHE A 2 3.34 -16.66 -26.29
C PHE A 2 4.10 -17.98 -26.20
N THR A 3 4.59 -18.49 -27.34
CA THR A 3 5.20 -19.83 -27.45
C THR A 3 6.49 -19.84 -28.27
N LYS A 4 7.12 -18.65 -28.46
CA LYS A 4 8.38 -18.54 -29.19
C LYS A 4 9.51 -19.20 -28.37
N THR A 5 10.40 -19.89 -29.11
CA THR A 5 11.58 -20.51 -28.54
C THR A 5 12.81 -20.06 -29.33
N ALA A 6 13.86 -19.65 -28.63
CA ALA A 6 15.20 -19.40 -29.16
C ALA A 6 16.19 -20.48 -28.73
N GLY A 7 15.82 -21.30 -27.71
CA GLY A 7 16.52 -22.51 -27.29
C GLY A 7 15.76 -23.77 -27.67
N PHE A 8 15.66 -24.72 -26.73
CA PHE A 8 14.97 -26.00 -26.96
C PHE A 8 13.48 -25.80 -27.20
N ARG A 9 12.92 -26.48 -28.24
CA ARG A 9 11.48 -26.42 -28.51
C ARG A 9 10.78 -27.67 -28.01
N HIS A 10 9.88 -27.50 -27.06
CA HIS A 10 9.13 -28.61 -26.51
C HIS A 10 8.03 -29.11 -27.45
N ASP A 11 7.98 -30.43 -27.66
CA ASP A 11 6.96 -31.10 -28.50
C ASP A 11 5.53 -30.94 -27.92
N SER A 12 5.40 -30.61 -26.66
CA SER A 12 4.13 -30.39 -25.97
C SER A 12 3.47 -29.02 -26.28
N ILE A 13 4.15 -28.07 -26.90
CA ILE A 13 3.60 -26.74 -27.25
C ILE A 13 2.26 -26.83 -28.01
N PRO A 14 2.10 -27.65 -29.05
CA PRO A 14 0.82 -27.77 -29.75
C PRO A 14 -0.31 -28.29 -28.87
N ALA A 15 -0.03 -29.26 -27.97
CA ALA A 15 -1.00 -29.79 -27.02
C ALA A 15 -1.42 -28.73 -26.00
N GLY A 16 -0.46 -27.95 -25.49
CA GLY A 16 -0.71 -26.84 -24.58
C GLY A 16 -1.54 -25.73 -25.20
N VAL A 17 -1.23 -25.33 -26.44
CA VAL A 17 -2.03 -24.35 -27.19
C VAL A 17 -3.48 -24.82 -27.35
N ALA A 18 -3.70 -26.09 -27.73
CA ALA A 18 -5.03 -26.66 -27.89
C ALA A 18 -5.80 -26.71 -26.56
N ALA A 19 -5.12 -27.13 -25.47
CA ALA A 19 -5.71 -27.19 -24.14
C ALA A 19 -6.16 -25.81 -23.64
N LEU A 20 -5.30 -24.77 -23.75
CA LEU A 20 -5.63 -23.42 -23.32
C LEU A 20 -6.76 -22.79 -24.14
N ARG A 21 -6.81 -23.03 -25.45
CA ARG A 21 -7.95 -22.62 -26.29
C ARG A 21 -9.25 -23.29 -25.87
N THR A 22 -9.20 -24.60 -25.54
CA THR A 22 -10.36 -25.36 -25.04
C THR A 22 -10.81 -24.83 -23.68
N LEU A 23 -9.87 -24.51 -22.77
CA LEU A 23 -10.18 -23.89 -21.48
C LEU A 23 -10.85 -22.54 -21.68
N GLY A 24 -10.35 -21.69 -22.60
CA GLY A 24 -10.95 -20.40 -22.92
C GLY A 24 -12.38 -20.54 -23.39
N ALA A 25 -12.63 -21.41 -24.39
CA ALA A 25 -13.96 -21.65 -24.92
C ALA A 25 -14.96 -22.16 -23.86
N ALA A 26 -14.50 -22.98 -22.90
CA ALA A 26 -15.33 -23.54 -21.84
C ALA A 26 -15.53 -22.58 -20.65
N ASN A 27 -14.77 -21.48 -20.53
CA ASN A 27 -14.72 -20.62 -19.34
C ASN A 27 -14.85 -19.12 -19.66
N ASN A 28 -15.43 -18.76 -20.80
CA ASN A 28 -15.75 -17.40 -21.23
C ASN A 28 -14.55 -16.45 -21.34
N PHE A 29 -13.41 -16.93 -21.88
CA PHE A 29 -12.29 -16.08 -22.29
C PHE A 29 -11.69 -16.52 -23.62
N THR A 30 -11.07 -15.59 -24.33
CA THR A 30 -10.42 -15.84 -25.63
C THR A 30 -8.92 -16.04 -25.44
N VAL A 31 -8.32 -16.88 -26.31
CA VAL A 31 -6.90 -17.16 -26.29
C VAL A 31 -6.30 -16.86 -27.67
N THR A 32 -5.51 -15.80 -27.74
CA THR A 32 -4.68 -15.48 -28.92
C THR A 32 -3.29 -16.09 -28.72
N ALA A 33 -2.86 -16.97 -29.64
CA ALA A 33 -1.54 -17.57 -29.60
C ALA A 33 -0.64 -16.92 -30.63
N THR A 34 0.59 -16.58 -30.27
CA THR A 34 1.60 -15.98 -31.15
C THR A 34 3.00 -16.46 -30.80
N GLU A 35 3.89 -16.44 -31.78
CA GLU A 35 5.35 -16.53 -31.63
C GLU A 35 6.04 -15.23 -32.08
N ASP A 36 5.24 -14.23 -32.47
CA ASP A 36 5.73 -12.94 -32.91
C ASP A 36 5.98 -12.01 -31.74
N SER A 37 7.25 -11.72 -31.43
CA SER A 37 7.66 -10.81 -30.40
C SER A 37 7.21 -9.36 -30.64
N SER A 38 6.95 -8.96 -31.88
CA SER A 38 6.48 -7.60 -32.18
C SER A 38 5.09 -7.28 -31.62
N ALA A 39 4.35 -8.31 -31.17
CA ALA A 39 3.09 -8.13 -30.44
C ALA A 39 3.27 -7.51 -29.04
N PHE A 40 4.49 -7.55 -28.49
CA PHE A 40 4.79 -6.96 -27.18
C PHE A 40 5.07 -5.47 -27.30
N THR A 41 4.00 -4.70 -27.42
CA THR A 41 3.99 -3.24 -27.35
C THR A 41 2.95 -2.80 -26.31
N PRO A 42 3.00 -1.57 -25.78
CA PRO A 42 1.97 -1.08 -24.84
C PRO A 42 0.55 -1.25 -25.42
N GLU A 43 0.34 -0.91 -26.69
CA GLU A 43 -0.94 -1.02 -27.38
C GLU A 43 -1.34 -2.49 -27.62
N GLY A 44 -0.36 -3.33 -27.98
CA GLY A 44 -0.57 -4.76 -28.24
C GLY A 44 -0.96 -5.53 -26.98
N LEU A 45 -0.44 -5.14 -25.81
CA LEU A 45 -0.71 -5.78 -24.54
C LEU A 45 -1.97 -5.23 -23.83
N ALA A 46 -2.37 -3.99 -24.09
CA ALA A 46 -3.46 -3.30 -23.40
C ALA A 46 -4.83 -4.00 -23.51
N GLY A 47 -5.02 -4.88 -24.51
CA GLY A 47 -6.26 -5.61 -24.71
C GLY A 47 -6.33 -6.98 -24.02
N TYR A 48 -5.34 -7.33 -23.19
CA TYR A 48 -5.29 -8.64 -22.53
C TYR A 48 -5.25 -8.48 -21.00
N GLU A 49 -5.97 -9.33 -20.29
CA GLU A 49 -5.94 -9.41 -18.82
C GLU A 49 -4.74 -10.22 -18.32
N ALA A 50 -4.23 -11.18 -19.14
CA ALA A 50 -3.05 -11.96 -18.80
C ALA A 50 -2.26 -12.39 -20.02
N VAL A 51 -0.94 -12.44 -19.88
CA VAL A 51 0.02 -12.99 -20.85
C VAL A 51 0.52 -14.35 -20.34
N VAL A 52 0.42 -15.39 -21.17
CA VAL A 52 0.88 -16.74 -20.82
C VAL A 52 2.13 -17.07 -21.64
N PHE A 53 3.26 -17.32 -20.97
CA PHE A 53 4.47 -17.88 -21.55
C PHE A 53 4.40 -19.41 -21.44
N LEU A 54 4.11 -20.07 -22.54
CA LEU A 54 3.92 -21.51 -22.60
C LEU A 54 5.14 -22.16 -23.23
N ASN A 55 5.98 -22.78 -22.42
CA ASN A 55 7.20 -23.49 -22.86
C ASN A 55 8.11 -22.63 -23.75
N THR A 56 8.21 -21.36 -23.47
CA THR A 56 9.19 -20.46 -24.11
C THR A 56 10.60 -20.82 -23.65
N THR A 57 11.62 -20.58 -24.48
CA THR A 57 13.03 -20.85 -24.12
C THR A 57 13.97 -19.85 -24.78
N GLY A 58 15.04 -19.50 -24.08
CA GLY A 58 16.09 -18.63 -24.57
C GLY A 58 15.68 -17.16 -24.65
N ASP A 59 16.44 -16.36 -25.38
CA ASP A 59 16.20 -14.91 -25.53
C ASP A 59 15.18 -14.68 -26.66
N VAL A 60 13.95 -14.34 -26.28
CA VAL A 60 12.79 -14.25 -27.20
C VAL A 60 12.22 -12.84 -27.37
N LEU A 61 12.59 -11.90 -26.47
CA LEU A 61 12.17 -10.50 -26.47
C LEU A 61 13.39 -9.58 -26.59
N GLY A 62 13.31 -8.52 -27.33
CA GLY A 62 14.31 -7.44 -27.28
C GLY A 62 13.92 -6.38 -26.23
N ASP A 63 14.83 -5.42 -25.96
CA ASP A 63 14.68 -4.41 -24.93
C ASP A 63 13.31 -3.69 -24.92
N ALA A 64 12.80 -3.32 -26.11
CA ALA A 64 11.51 -2.64 -26.22
C ALA A 64 10.33 -3.52 -25.80
N GLN A 65 10.36 -4.82 -26.17
CA GLN A 65 9.34 -5.78 -25.78
C GLN A 65 9.43 -6.18 -24.31
N GLN A 66 10.65 -6.30 -23.77
CA GLN A 66 10.90 -6.53 -22.34
C GLN A 66 10.32 -5.37 -21.51
N ASN A 67 10.61 -4.13 -21.90
CA ASN A 67 10.05 -2.94 -21.24
C ASN A 67 8.52 -2.89 -21.33
N ALA A 68 7.94 -3.25 -22.47
CA ALA A 68 6.49 -3.28 -22.63
C ALA A 68 5.83 -4.35 -21.75
N LEU A 69 6.40 -5.56 -21.66
CA LEU A 69 5.89 -6.63 -20.80
C LEU A 69 6.04 -6.26 -19.31
N GLY A 70 7.20 -5.75 -18.90
CA GLY A 70 7.42 -5.30 -17.51
C GLY A 70 6.41 -4.23 -17.10
N SER A 71 6.28 -3.18 -17.89
CA SER A 71 5.32 -2.09 -17.63
C SER A 71 3.87 -2.58 -17.64
N TYR A 72 3.51 -3.52 -18.51
CA TYR A 72 2.17 -4.11 -18.55
C TYR A 72 1.84 -4.84 -17.25
N VAL A 73 2.76 -5.68 -16.74
CA VAL A 73 2.51 -6.41 -15.48
C VAL A 73 2.51 -5.45 -14.30
N GLU A 74 3.45 -4.50 -14.23
CA GLU A 74 3.50 -3.51 -13.15
C GLU A 74 2.24 -2.63 -13.08
N ALA A 75 1.61 -2.37 -14.22
CA ALA A 75 0.35 -1.61 -14.30
C ALA A 75 -0.90 -2.43 -13.95
N GLY A 76 -0.78 -3.73 -13.63
CA GLY A 76 -1.89 -4.57 -13.20
C GLY A 76 -2.19 -5.77 -14.11
N GLY A 77 -1.47 -5.94 -15.22
CA GLY A 77 -1.58 -7.10 -16.10
C GLY A 77 -1.10 -8.39 -15.47
N GLY A 78 -1.63 -9.52 -15.91
CA GLY A 78 -1.27 -10.84 -15.40
C GLY A 78 -0.14 -11.51 -16.18
N PHE A 79 0.75 -12.22 -15.47
CA PHE A 79 1.74 -13.11 -16.06
C PHE A 79 1.51 -14.56 -15.64
N VAL A 80 1.59 -15.49 -16.59
CA VAL A 80 1.53 -16.93 -16.32
C VAL A 80 2.71 -17.60 -17.01
N GLY A 81 3.60 -18.22 -16.26
CA GLY A 81 4.70 -19.01 -16.74
C GLY A 81 4.39 -20.52 -16.64
N VAL A 82 4.63 -21.28 -17.70
CA VAL A 82 4.44 -22.73 -17.73
C VAL A 82 5.76 -23.39 -18.13
N HIS A 83 6.24 -24.27 -17.28
CA HIS A 83 7.41 -25.10 -17.44
C HIS A 83 8.65 -24.33 -17.93
N ALA A 84 9.02 -24.43 -19.20
CA ALA A 84 10.22 -23.80 -19.74
C ALA A 84 10.14 -22.26 -19.81
N ALA A 85 9.05 -21.64 -19.36
CA ALA A 85 9.07 -20.22 -19.08
C ALA A 85 10.18 -19.82 -18.11
N ALA A 86 10.63 -20.72 -17.22
CA ALA A 86 11.79 -20.48 -16.35
C ALA A 86 13.15 -20.58 -17.10
N ASP A 87 13.19 -21.10 -18.31
CA ASP A 87 14.36 -21.21 -19.19
C ASP A 87 14.39 -20.12 -20.28
N THR A 88 13.89 -18.93 -19.95
CA THR A 88 13.66 -17.83 -20.88
C THR A 88 14.30 -16.55 -20.33
N GLU A 89 14.80 -15.65 -21.23
CA GLU A 89 15.26 -14.28 -20.92
C GLU A 89 16.35 -14.20 -19.84
N TYR A 90 17.39 -14.99 -19.93
CA TYR A 90 18.43 -15.09 -18.90
C TYR A 90 19.18 -13.77 -18.64
N GLU A 91 19.35 -12.93 -19.65
CA GLU A 91 20.05 -11.66 -19.53
C GLU A 91 19.15 -10.52 -19.01
N TRP A 92 17.83 -10.77 -18.92
CA TRP A 92 16.88 -9.80 -18.40
C TRP A 92 16.54 -10.10 -16.93
N ALA A 93 17.24 -9.42 -15.99
CA ALA A 93 17.08 -9.65 -14.55
C ALA A 93 15.65 -9.47 -14.03
N HIS A 94 14.87 -8.54 -14.61
CA HIS A 94 13.46 -8.35 -14.24
C HIS A 94 12.59 -9.58 -14.56
N TYR A 95 12.94 -10.36 -15.58
CA TYR A 95 12.20 -11.60 -15.89
C TYR A 95 12.34 -12.66 -14.80
N GLU A 96 13.49 -12.73 -14.12
CA GLU A 96 13.64 -13.64 -12.98
C GLU A 96 12.69 -13.27 -11.83
N GLN A 97 12.50 -11.97 -11.60
CA GLN A 97 11.50 -11.50 -10.63
C GLN A 97 10.08 -11.83 -11.09
N LEU A 98 9.82 -11.72 -12.40
CA LEU A 98 8.50 -12.00 -12.96
C LEU A 98 8.15 -13.49 -12.92
N VAL A 99 9.09 -14.38 -13.25
CA VAL A 99 8.86 -15.84 -13.24
C VAL A 99 9.10 -16.47 -11.87
N GLY A 100 9.89 -15.85 -11.01
CA GLY A 100 10.21 -16.25 -9.64
C GLY A 100 11.49 -17.06 -9.47
N ALA A 101 11.91 -17.83 -10.48
CA ALA A 101 13.18 -18.57 -10.48
C ALA A 101 13.63 -18.92 -11.88
N ARG A 102 14.96 -19.15 -12.03
CA ARG A 102 15.58 -19.59 -13.30
C ARG A 102 15.82 -21.08 -13.30
N PHE A 103 15.59 -21.72 -14.44
CA PHE A 103 15.97 -23.10 -14.69
C PHE A 103 17.47 -23.34 -14.48
N LYS A 104 17.82 -24.46 -13.87
CA LYS A 104 19.21 -24.92 -13.68
C LYS A 104 19.48 -26.23 -14.41
N SER A 105 18.69 -27.25 -14.11
CA SER A 105 18.86 -28.62 -14.61
C SER A 105 17.56 -29.41 -14.44
N HIS A 106 17.50 -30.60 -15.02
CA HIS A 106 16.42 -31.55 -14.79
C HIS A 106 16.93 -32.99 -14.89
N PRO A 107 16.40 -33.95 -14.12
CA PRO A 107 16.60 -35.37 -14.36
C PRO A 107 15.75 -35.85 -15.56
N ALA A 108 15.87 -37.16 -15.88
CA ALA A 108 14.97 -37.79 -16.85
C ALA A 108 13.50 -37.73 -16.38
N ILE A 109 12.56 -37.68 -17.34
CA ILE A 109 11.11 -37.74 -17.07
C ILE A 109 10.80 -38.96 -16.22
N GLN A 110 10.15 -38.75 -15.09
CA GLN A 110 9.81 -39.81 -14.13
C GLN A 110 8.63 -39.42 -13.26
N GLN A 111 8.08 -40.39 -12.52
CA GLN A 111 7.04 -40.16 -11.55
C GLN A 111 7.63 -39.53 -10.28
N ALA A 112 6.95 -38.51 -9.74
CA ALA A 112 7.22 -37.94 -8.42
C ALA A 112 5.94 -37.64 -7.66
N THR A 113 6.07 -37.36 -6.37
CA THR A 113 4.98 -36.85 -5.53
C THR A 113 5.07 -35.35 -5.42
N VAL A 114 4.03 -34.67 -5.86
CA VAL A 114 3.83 -33.23 -5.67
C VAL A 114 3.03 -33.03 -4.39
N ILE A 115 3.55 -32.24 -3.46
CA ILE A 115 2.89 -31.85 -2.21
C ILE A 115 2.12 -30.54 -2.46
N ASN A 116 0.83 -30.51 -2.16
CA ASN A 116 0.00 -29.32 -2.27
C ASN A 116 0.05 -28.56 -0.94
N GLU A 117 0.93 -27.56 -0.84
CA GLU A 117 1.14 -26.78 0.38
C GLU A 117 0.00 -25.81 0.65
N ASP A 118 -0.52 -25.17 -0.42
CA ASP A 118 -1.66 -24.27 -0.33
C ASP A 118 -2.83 -24.77 -1.18
N ARG A 119 -3.87 -25.19 -0.51
CA ARG A 119 -5.12 -25.67 -1.12
C ARG A 119 -6.25 -24.64 -1.08
N SER A 120 -5.96 -23.42 -0.69
CA SER A 120 -6.91 -22.31 -0.74
C SER A 120 -6.84 -21.54 -2.08
N HIS A 121 -5.71 -21.68 -2.81
CA HIS A 121 -5.52 -21.01 -4.08
C HIS A 121 -6.37 -21.63 -5.21
N PRO A 122 -6.99 -20.83 -6.12
CA PRO A 122 -7.82 -21.34 -7.23
C PRO A 122 -7.16 -22.41 -8.11
N ALA A 123 -5.82 -22.36 -8.23
CA ALA A 123 -5.06 -23.33 -9.01
C ALA A 123 -4.92 -24.70 -8.34
N THR A 124 -5.00 -24.78 -7.02
CA THR A 124 -4.72 -26.01 -6.24
C THR A 124 -5.89 -26.50 -5.39
N ALA A 125 -6.97 -25.71 -5.28
CA ALA A 125 -8.15 -26.02 -4.45
C ALA A 125 -8.84 -27.35 -4.78
N HIS A 126 -8.73 -27.83 -6.03
CA HIS A 126 -9.30 -29.09 -6.49
C HIS A 126 -8.43 -30.30 -6.20
N LEU A 127 -7.20 -30.13 -5.73
CA LEU A 127 -6.22 -31.19 -5.50
C LEU A 127 -6.26 -31.71 -4.06
N GLY A 128 -5.85 -32.99 -3.87
CA GLY A 128 -5.57 -33.56 -2.54
C GLY A 128 -4.29 -32.98 -1.91
N ALA A 129 -3.92 -33.47 -0.73
CA ALA A 129 -2.65 -33.05 -0.10
C ALA A 129 -1.43 -33.47 -0.93
N GLU A 130 -1.51 -34.61 -1.60
CA GLU A 130 -0.48 -35.16 -2.47
C GLU A 130 -1.07 -35.40 -3.87
N TRP A 131 -0.23 -35.24 -4.88
CA TRP A 131 -0.56 -35.52 -6.26
C TRP A 131 0.60 -36.25 -6.96
N ARG A 132 0.45 -37.54 -7.23
CA ARG A 132 1.44 -38.31 -7.96
C ARG A 132 1.25 -38.18 -9.44
N ARG A 133 2.31 -37.80 -10.16
CA ARG A 133 2.29 -37.64 -11.60
C ARG A 133 3.66 -37.86 -12.23
N THR A 134 3.69 -38.09 -13.53
CA THR A 134 4.90 -38.14 -14.34
C THR A 134 5.08 -36.84 -15.09
N ASP A 135 6.24 -36.24 -14.96
CA ASP A 135 6.61 -35.01 -15.69
C ASP A 135 8.15 -34.90 -15.71
N GLU A 136 8.69 -33.81 -16.28
CA GLU A 136 10.08 -33.42 -16.13
C GLU A 136 10.20 -32.46 -14.96
N TRP A 137 11.08 -32.75 -14.03
CA TRP A 137 11.19 -32.03 -12.76
C TRP A 137 12.35 -31.04 -12.80
N TYR A 138 12.04 -29.75 -12.89
CA TYR A 138 13.05 -28.69 -12.94
C TYR A 138 13.67 -28.45 -11.58
N ASN A 139 15.01 -28.46 -11.54
CA ASN A 139 15.80 -27.82 -10.49
C ASN A 139 16.03 -26.34 -10.87
N TYR A 140 16.00 -25.45 -9.91
CA TYR A 140 16.16 -24.02 -10.12
C TYR A 140 17.51 -23.53 -9.62
N ARG A 141 18.01 -22.40 -10.18
CA ARG A 141 19.27 -21.77 -9.74
C ARG A 141 19.19 -21.24 -8.33
N THR A 142 18.04 -20.74 -7.93
CA THR A 142 17.71 -20.19 -6.61
C THR A 142 16.39 -20.78 -6.13
N ASN A 143 16.23 -20.96 -4.81
CA ASN A 143 14.93 -21.32 -4.25
C ASN A 143 14.00 -20.08 -4.29
N PRO A 144 12.84 -20.15 -4.97
CA PRO A 144 11.96 -18.99 -5.08
C PRO A 144 11.20 -18.64 -3.80
N ARG A 145 11.12 -19.54 -2.81
CA ARG A 145 10.26 -19.38 -1.61
C ARG A 145 10.39 -18.05 -0.89
N PRO A 146 11.58 -17.44 -0.73
CA PRO A 146 11.67 -16.13 -0.09
C PRO A 146 10.93 -15.00 -0.82
N GLY A 147 10.72 -15.15 -2.14
CA GLY A 147 10.13 -14.17 -3.02
C GLY A 147 8.73 -14.49 -3.53
N VAL A 148 8.17 -15.68 -3.21
CA VAL A 148 6.89 -16.15 -3.76
C VAL A 148 6.07 -16.89 -2.71
N ARG A 149 4.76 -16.96 -2.91
CA ARG A 149 3.91 -17.93 -2.20
C ARG A 149 3.95 -19.26 -2.92
N VAL A 150 4.56 -20.27 -2.28
CA VAL A 150 4.63 -21.62 -2.81
C VAL A 150 3.26 -22.28 -2.66
N LEU A 151 2.75 -22.80 -3.76
CA LEU A 151 1.48 -23.53 -3.82
C LEU A 151 1.72 -25.05 -3.81
N GLN A 152 2.80 -25.47 -4.47
CA GLN A 152 3.20 -26.88 -4.56
C GLN A 152 4.71 -27.02 -4.47
N SER A 153 5.17 -28.09 -3.81
CA SER A 153 6.57 -28.53 -3.79
C SER A 153 6.70 -30.00 -4.22
N LEU A 154 7.93 -30.40 -4.55
CA LEU A 154 8.26 -31.79 -4.85
C LEU A 154 8.82 -32.50 -3.61
N ASP A 155 8.35 -33.72 -3.35
CA ASP A 155 9.04 -34.65 -2.44
C ASP A 155 10.22 -35.29 -3.17
N GLU A 156 11.43 -34.76 -2.96
CA GLU A 156 12.65 -35.30 -3.59
C GLU A 156 12.95 -36.74 -3.18
N ALA A 157 12.40 -37.25 -2.06
CA ALA A 157 12.54 -38.65 -1.70
C ALA A 157 11.73 -39.59 -2.61
N SER A 158 10.75 -39.06 -3.35
CA SER A 158 9.88 -39.81 -4.25
C SER A 158 10.42 -40.04 -5.65
N TYR A 159 11.55 -39.38 -6.02
CA TYR A 159 12.18 -39.50 -7.35
C TYR A 159 13.70 -39.32 -7.27
N SER A 160 14.41 -39.38 -8.42
CA SER A 160 15.87 -39.27 -8.46
C SER A 160 16.32 -38.03 -9.23
N GLY A 161 17.37 -37.34 -8.77
CA GLY A 161 17.99 -36.19 -9.44
C GLY A 161 17.41 -34.84 -9.06
N GLY A 162 16.71 -34.76 -7.93
CA GLY A 162 16.41 -33.51 -7.26
C GLY A 162 17.68 -32.86 -6.71
N GLU A 163 17.79 -31.51 -6.83
CA GLU A 163 18.97 -30.76 -6.37
C GLU A 163 18.57 -29.54 -5.49
N MET A 164 17.30 -29.46 -5.06
CA MET A 164 16.81 -28.38 -4.21
C MET A 164 16.72 -28.82 -2.73
N GLY A 165 16.86 -30.13 -2.45
CA GLY A 165 16.84 -30.70 -1.11
C GLY A 165 15.44 -30.78 -0.50
N ALA A 166 15.34 -30.52 0.80
CA ALA A 166 14.08 -30.68 1.54
C ALA A 166 13.01 -29.64 1.17
N ASP A 167 13.37 -28.58 0.46
CA ASP A 167 12.46 -27.51 0.02
C ASP A 167 12.57 -27.28 -1.49
N HIS A 168 11.70 -27.94 -2.25
CA HIS A 168 11.71 -27.91 -3.70
C HIS A 168 10.39 -27.36 -4.26
N PRO A 169 10.19 -26.02 -4.30
CA PRO A 169 9.02 -25.40 -4.92
C PRO A 169 8.90 -25.76 -6.41
N ILE A 170 7.68 -26.06 -6.88
CA ILE A 170 7.42 -26.38 -8.30
C ILE A 170 6.26 -25.57 -8.89
N THR A 171 5.35 -25.05 -8.06
CA THR A 171 4.28 -24.13 -8.47
C THR A 171 4.15 -23.03 -7.43
N TRP A 172 4.08 -21.79 -7.89
CA TRP A 172 3.99 -20.63 -6.99
C TRP A 172 3.26 -19.45 -7.65
N CYS A 173 2.94 -18.46 -6.85
CA CYS A 173 2.40 -17.18 -7.27
C CYS A 173 2.98 -16.03 -6.44
N HIS A 174 2.93 -14.83 -6.97
CA HIS A 174 3.31 -13.60 -6.27
C HIS A 174 2.69 -12.38 -6.94
N ALA A 175 2.67 -11.25 -6.22
CA ALA A 175 2.35 -9.95 -6.80
C ALA A 175 3.61 -9.36 -7.47
N GLN A 176 3.42 -8.65 -8.58
CA GLN A 176 4.47 -7.92 -9.29
C GLN A 176 3.95 -6.52 -9.64
N GLY A 177 4.36 -5.50 -8.88
CA GLY A 177 3.72 -4.20 -8.97
C GLY A 177 2.23 -4.28 -8.62
N ALA A 178 1.36 -3.73 -9.49
CA ALA A 178 -0.09 -3.90 -9.37
C ALA A 178 -0.59 -5.21 -10.03
N GLY A 179 0.26 -5.94 -10.74
CA GLY A 179 -0.07 -7.18 -11.46
C GLY A 179 0.17 -8.44 -10.62
N ARG A 180 -0.05 -9.57 -11.27
CA ARG A 180 0.02 -10.90 -10.64
C ARG A 180 0.81 -11.85 -11.49
N SER A 181 1.70 -12.60 -10.87
CA SER A 181 2.45 -13.67 -11.50
C SER A 181 2.06 -15.03 -10.94
N PHE A 182 1.89 -15.99 -11.82
CA PHE A 182 1.71 -17.40 -11.51
C PHE A 182 2.71 -18.21 -12.33
N TYR A 183 3.37 -19.16 -11.72
CA TYR A 183 4.26 -20.08 -12.41
C TYR A 183 4.01 -21.52 -11.97
N THR A 184 4.14 -22.46 -12.92
CA THR A 184 4.22 -23.89 -12.65
C THR A 184 5.33 -24.54 -13.47
N GLY A 185 6.21 -25.31 -12.80
CA GLY A 185 7.24 -26.10 -13.45
C GLY A 185 6.72 -27.38 -14.13
N LEU A 186 5.43 -27.67 -13.99
CA LEU A 186 4.76 -28.79 -14.65
C LEU A 186 4.43 -28.46 -16.13
N GLY A 187 4.25 -29.47 -16.96
CA GLY A 187 3.78 -29.29 -18.33
C GLY A 187 4.83 -29.52 -19.41
N HIS A 188 5.87 -30.30 -19.12
CA HIS A 188 6.83 -30.75 -20.14
C HIS A 188 6.18 -31.65 -21.19
N THR A 189 5.35 -32.63 -20.75
CA THR A 189 4.82 -33.67 -21.63
C THR A 189 3.47 -33.26 -22.27
N ALA A 190 3.16 -33.76 -23.46
CA ALA A 190 1.88 -33.53 -24.11
C ALA A 190 0.72 -34.15 -23.31
N GLU A 191 0.95 -35.25 -22.60
CA GLU A 191 0.00 -35.94 -21.74
C GLU A 191 -0.48 -35.06 -20.60
N SER A 192 0.38 -34.19 -20.08
CA SER A 192 0.05 -33.22 -19.03
C SER A 192 -1.16 -32.37 -19.41
N TYR A 193 -1.24 -31.92 -20.66
CA TYR A 193 -2.32 -31.08 -21.19
C TYR A 193 -3.65 -31.84 -21.43
N SER A 194 -3.61 -33.18 -21.34
CA SER A 194 -4.80 -34.03 -21.36
C SER A 194 -5.32 -34.36 -19.97
N ASP A 195 -4.50 -34.18 -18.92
CA ASP A 195 -4.88 -34.41 -17.52
C ASP A 195 -5.85 -33.32 -17.04
N PRO A 196 -7.08 -33.70 -16.60
CA PRO A 196 -8.06 -32.75 -16.08
C PRO A 196 -7.58 -31.95 -14.88
N ALA A 197 -6.76 -32.57 -14.00
CA ALA A 197 -6.24 -31.90 -12.80
C ALA A 197 -5.21 -30.82 -13.18
N PHE A 198 -4.30 -31.11 -14.11
CA PHE A 198 -3.36 -30.10 -14.62
C PHE A 198 -4.07 -28.96 -15.38
N ARG A 199 -5.08 -29.28 -16.15
CA ARG A 199 -5.90 -28.27 -16.85
C ARG A 199 -6.64 -27.37 -15.87
N ALA A 200 -7.16 -27.92 -14.75
CA ALA A 200 -7.78 -27.13 -13.70
C ALA A 200 -6.74 -26.25 -12.96
N LEU A 201 -5.50 -26.74 -12.74
CA LEU A 201 -4.41 -25.95 -12.20
C LEU A 201 -4.09 -24.74 -13.10
N LEU A 202 -3.93 -24.96 -14.41
CA LEU A 202 -3.69 -23.88 -15.38
C LEU A 202 -4.85 -22.87 -15.41
N LEU A 203 -6.10 -23.34 -15.38
CA LEU A 203 -7.27 -22.46 -15.36
C LEU A 203 -7.29 -21.59 -14.11
N GLY A 204 -7.01 -22.17 -12.95
CA GLY A 204 -6.92 -21.42 -11.68
C GLY A 204 -5.81 -20.39 -11.68
N GLY A 205 -4.63 -20.74 -12.20
CA GLY A 205 -3.48 -19.82 -12.36
C GLY A 205 -3.78 -18.66 -13.31
N ILE A 206 -4.42 -18.94 -14.46
CA ILE A 206 -4.83 -17.90 -15.42
C ILE A 206 -5.88 -16.97 -14.79
N ARG A 207 -6.89 -17.51 -14.11
CA ARG A 207 -7.92 -16.69 -13.43
C ARG A 207 -7.34 -15.82 -12.32
N TYR A 208 -6.39 -16.33 -11.57
CA TYR A 208 -5.66 -15.55 -10.58
C TYR A 208 -4.87 -14.41 -11.24
N ALA A 209 -4.03 -14.72 -12.24
CA ALA A 209 -3.23 -13.74 -12.93
C ALA A 209 -4.08 -12.65 -13.60
N ALA A 210 -5.19 -13.02 -14.24
CA ALA A 210 -6.16 -12.10 -14.85
C ALA A 210 -7.00 -11.31 -13.83
N GLY A 211 -6.82 -11.53 -12.51
CA GLY A 211 -7.58 -10.82 -11.48
C GLY A 211 -9.05 -11.24 -11.32
N VAL A 212 -9.47 -12.31 -11.99
CA VAL A 212 -10.86 -12.81 -11.97
C VAL A 212 -11.13 -13.67 -10.73
N ALA A 213 -10.14 -14.42 -10.25
CA ALA A 213 -10.24 -15.21 -9.03
C ALA A 213 -9.24 -14.68 -8.00
N PRO A 214 -9.68 -14.06 -6.90
CA PRO A 214 -8.78 -13.55 -5.87
C PRO A 214 -8.09 -14.70 -5.16
N ALA A 215 -6.81 -14.53 -4.91
CA ALA A 215 -6.02 -15.33 -3.98
C ALA A 215 -4.99 -14.41 -3.33
N ASP A 216 -4.68 -14.69 -2.07
CA ASP A 216 -3.59 -14.03 -1.38
C ASP A 216 -2.28 -14.73 -1.80
N CYS A 217 -1.62 -14.18 -2.79
CA CYS A 217 -0.27 -14.61 -3.18
C CYS A 217 0.80 -13.67 -2.66
N GLY A 218 0.46 -12.73 -1.77
CA GLY A 218 1.35 -11.79 -1.17
C GLY A 218 2.39 -11.20 -2.15
N SER A 219 2.94 -10.07 -1.92
CA SER A 219 4.30 -9.79 -2.38
C SER A 219 5.15 -10.91 -1.79
N GLY A 220 5.71 -11.77 -2.64
CA GLY A 220 6.37 -13.03 -2.26
C GLY A 220 7.17 -12.86 -1.01
N GLY A 221 6.99 -13.78 -0.08
CA GLY A 221 7.38 -13.71 1.31
C GLY A 221 8.74 -13.11 1.60
N GLY A 222 8.78 -11.79 1.68
CA GLY A 222 9.64 -11.14 2.61
C GLY A 222 8.93 -11.28 3.95
N GLY A 223 9.47 -12.06 4.85
CA GLY A 223 9.07 -11.98 6.24
C GLY A 223 9.05 -10.52 6.62
N THR A 224 8.16 -10.13 7.55
CA THR A 224 8.14 -8.81 8.21
C THR A 224 9.46 -8.48 8.91
N ASP A 225 10.43 -9.38 8.86
CA ASP A 225 11.79 -9.17 9.35
C ASP A 225 12.58 -8.31 8.36
N PRO A 226 13.16 -7.21 8.83
CA PRO A 226 13.98 -6.32 8.01
C PRO A 226 15.14 -7.09 7.37
N VAL A 227 15.29 -7.01 6.05
CA VAL A 227 16.44 -7.60 5.35
C VAL A 227 17.66 -6.72 5.62
N THR A 228 18.54 -7.17 6.50
CA THR A 228 19.82 -6.50 6.76
C THR A 228 20.88 -7.01 5.79
N VAL A 229 21.59 -6.10 5.14
CA VAL A 229 22.61 -6.35 4.12
C VAL A 229 23.89 -5.70 4.57
N GLU A 230 25.01 -6.42 4.49
CA GLU A 230 26.35 -5.86 4.72
C GLU A 230 26.71 -4.92 3.56
N GLY A 231 27.20 -3.73 3.88
CA GLY A 231 27.55 -2.71 2.88
C GLY A 231 28.58 -3.20 1.87
N GLU A 232 29.54 -3.97 2.30
CA GLU A 232 30.60 -4.56 1.47
C GLU A 232 30.14 -5.73 0.59
N SER A 233 28.92 -6.23 0.72
CA SER A 233 28.40 -7.36 -0.08
C SER A 233 27.90 -6.96 -1.47
N PHE A 234 28.33 -5.82 -2.00
CA PHE A 234 27.93 -5.35 -3.32
C PHE A 234 28.39 -6.25 -4.45
N SER A 235 27.59 -6.36 -5.51
CA SER A 235 27.86 -7.20 -6.69
C SER A 235 28.51 -6.41 -7.85
N SER A 236 28.38 -5.09 -7.83
CA SER A 236 28.99 -4.17 -8.81
C SER A 236 29.20 -2.79 -8.17
N GLY A 237 30.14 -2.01 -8.66
CA GLY A 237 30.40 -0.66 -8.14
C GLY A 237 31.50 0.08 -8.88
N SER A 238 31.63 1.36 -8.61
CA SER A 238 32.68 2.22 -9.12
C SER A 238 33.11 3.20 -8.04
N GLY A 239 34.43 3.35 -7.86
CA GLY A 239 35.07 4.29 -6.94
C GLY A 239 35.24 3.78 -5.50
N VAL A 240 34.48 2.79 -5.10
CA VAL A 240 34.40 2.26 -3.73
C VAL A 240 35.31 1.06 -3.49
N GLN A 241 35.63 0.77 -2.23
CA GLN A 241 36.41 -0.39 -1.80
C GLN A 241 35.87 -0.93 -0.45
N VAL A 242 36.20 -2.18 -0.13
CA VAL A 242 35.95 -2.74 1.21
C VAL A 242 37.01 -2.18 2.18
N ALA A 243 36.57 -1.60 3.29
CA ALA A 243 37.40 -1.09 4.35
C ALA A 243 37.26 -1.93 5.62
N GLY A 244 38.36 -2.23 6.30
CA GLY A 244 38.35 -2.99 7.56
C GLY A 244 38.12 -2.05 8.75
N HIS A 245 37.11 -2.33 9.58
CA HIS A 245 36.76 -1.57 10.78
C HIS A 245 36.36 -2.49 11.93
N GLY A 246 37.05 -2.36 13.07
CA GLY A 246 36.86 -3.23 14.23
C GLY A 246 35.48 -3.08 14.90
N GLY A 247 34.81 -1.96 14.71
CA GLY A 247 33.46 -1.69 15.21
C GLY A 247 32.33 -2.01 14.24
N ALA A 248 32.64 -2.46 13.00
CA ALA A 248 31.68 -2.80 11.99
C ALA A 248 31.13 -4.24 12.14
N SER A 249 29.94 -4.48 11.64
CA SER A 249 29.40 -5.83 11.42
C SER A 249 30.33 -6.61 10.49
N GLY A 250 30.60 -7.86 10.76
CA GLY A 250 31.57 -8.63 9.97
C GLY A 250 33.01 -8.12 9.98
N GLY A 251 33.29 -6.98 10.62
CA GLY A 251 34.62 -6.34 10.69
C GLY A 251 35.01 -5.55 9.43
N ALA A 252 34.07 -5.24 8.54
CA ALA A 252 34.28 -4.52 7.29
C ALA A 252 33.14 -3.53 6.99
N THR A 253 33.40 -2.59 6.07
CA THR A 253 32.41 -1.64 5.58
C THR A 253 32.56 -1.44 4.07
N LEU A 254 31.54 -0.94 3.42
CA LEU A 254 31.66 -0.26 2.14
C LEU A 254 32.30 1.10 2.40
N GLY A 255 33.54 1.29 1.99
CA GLY A 255 34.32 2.50 2.25
C GLY A 255 34.94 3.13 0.99
N TYR A 256 35.81 4.12 1.21
CA TYR A 256 36.45 4.91 0.14
C TYR A 256 35.43 5.63 -0.76
N ILE A 257 34.27 5.97 -0.21
CA ILE A 257 33.17 6.59 -0.93
C ILE A 257 33.50 8.07 -1.22
N ASP A 258 33.59 8.45 -2.49
CA ASP A 258 33.74 9.82 -2.97
C ASP A 258 32.48 10.28 -3.73
N ASN A 259 32.39 11.57 -4.04
CA ASN A 259 31.28 12.14 -4.80
C ASN A 259 31.14 11.54 -6.21
N GLY A 260 30.02 10.98 -6.52
CA GLY A 260 29.68 10.36 -7.81
C GLY A 260 29.84 8.85 -7.83
N ASP A 261 30.40 8.24 -6.79
CA ASP A 261 30.54 6.78 -6.67
C ASP A 261 29.18 6.10 -6.50
N TRP A 262 29.18 4.80 -6.81
CA TRP A 262 27.97 4.00 -6.70
C TRP A 262 28.26 2.51 -6.48
N VAL A 263 27.30 1.80 -5.93
CA VAL A 263 27.28 0.33 -5.81
C VAL A 263 25.93 -0.24 -6.22
N GLY A 264 25.92 -1.51 -6.68
CA GLY A 264 24.73 -2.28 -7.00
C GLY A 264 24.71 -3.62 -6.27
N TYR A 265 23.56 -4.01 -5.76
CA TYR A 265 23.32 -5.25 -5.05
C TYR A 265 22.31 -6.09 -5.86
N SER A 266 22.80 -7.00 -6.71
CA SER A 266 21.98 -7.77 -7.64
C SER A 266 20.99 -8.71 -6.96
N SER A 267 21.28 -9.14 -5.74
CA SER A 267 20.42 -10.00 -4.91
C SER A 267 19.42 -9.23 -4.03
N VAL A 268 19.46 -7.90 -4.01
CA VAL A 268 18.61 -7.06 -3.17
C VAL A 268 17.58 -6.36 -4.05
N SER A 269 16.33 -6.77 -3.95
CA SER A 269 15.22 -6.17 -4.70
C SER A 269 14.74 -4.88 -4.06
N THR A 270 14.41 -3.89 -4.88
CA THR A 270 13.72 -2.64 -4.47
C THR A 270 12.21 -2.73 -4.57
N VAL A 271 11.67 -3.86 -5.02
CA VAL A 271 10.21 -4.04 -5.19
C VAL A 271 9.54 -4.07 -3.81
N GLY A 272 8.51 -3.25 -3.64
CA GLY A 272 7.72 -3.22 -2.41
C GLY A 272 8.42 -2.66 -1.17
N VAL A 273 9.65 -2.09 -1.30
CA VAL A 273 10.34 -1.47 -0.17
C VAL A 273 9.75 -0.10 0.17
N GLY A 274 9.53 0.14 1.46
CA GLY A 274 8.97 1.39 1.99
C GLY A 274 9.95 2.22 2.78
N SER A 275 11.07 1.63 3.26
CA SER A 275 12.12 2.36 3.96
C SER A 275 13.50 1.78 3.71
N PHE A 276 14.51 2.67 3.85
CA PHE A 276 15.92 2.34 3.85
C PHE A 276 16.55 2.91 5.13
N THR A 277 17.25 2.07 5.86
CA THR A 277 17.98 2.43 7.07
C THR A 277 19.41 1.94 6.94
N ALA A 278 20.42 2.79 7.15
CA ALA A 278 21.82 2.42 7.07
C ALA A 278 22.59 2.77 8.35
N ARG A 279 23.47 1.88 8.77
CA ARG A 279 24.48 2.14 9.80
C ARG A 279 25.75 2.65 9.12
N VAL A 280 26.14 3.87 9.44
CA VAL A 280 27.17 4.63 8.72
C VAL A 280 28.18 5.24 9.67
N SER A 281 29.41 5.50 9.18
CA SER A 281 30.41 6.30 9.90
C SER A 281 31.04 7.33 8.96
N SER A 282 31.52 8.46 9.50
CA SER A 282 32.19 9.50 8.72
C SER A 282 33.19 10.30 9.56
N ALA A 283 34.47 10.24 9.18
CA ALA A 283 35.45 11.22 9.56
C ALA A 283 35.70 12.26 8.43
N GLY A 284 35.00 12.12 7.31
CA GLY A 284 35.03 12.97 6.14
C GLY A 284 34.01 14.11 6.17
N ALA A 285 33.59 14.56 4.98
CA ALA A 285 32.66 15.68 4.83
C ALA A 285 31.19 15.30 5.06
N GLY A 286 30.89 14.00 5.15
CA GLY A 286 29.52 13.52 5.01
C GLY A 286 29.03 13.66 3.57
N GLY A 287 27.74 13.37 3.35
CA GLY A 287 27.15 13.42 2.01
C GLY A 287 25.74 12.85 1.97
N THR A 288 25.30 12.44 0.80
CA THR A 288 23.95 11.88 0.57
C THR A 288 24.06 10.48 0.00
N ILE A 289 23.29 9.55 0.54
CA ILE A 289 23.00 8.26 -0.07
C ILE A 289 21.72 8.44 -0.89
N GLU A 290 21.79 8.25 -2.20
CA GLU A 290 20.64 8.14 -3.09
C GLU A 290 20.31 6.64 -3.28
N VAL A 291 19.08 6.25 -2.93
CA VAL A 291 18.57 4.89 -3.12
C VAL A 291 17.86 4.83 -4.47
N ARG A 292 18.36 4.01 -5.37
CA ARG A 292 17.89 3.92 -6.77
C ARG A 292 17.51 2.48 -7.15
N SER A 293 16.66 2.34 -8.14
CA SER A 293 16.16 1.05 -8.61
C SER A 293 16.68 0.70 -10.01
N GLY A 294 17.06 -0.56 -10.20
CA GLY A 294 17.41 -1.14 -11.50
C GLY A 294 18.80 -0.78 -12.04
N SER A 295 19.26 0.46 -11.82
CA SER A 295 20.60 0.91 -12.21
C SER A 295 21.05 2.14 -11.40
N GLN A 296 22.34 2.50 -11.48
CA GLN A 296 22.89 3.71 -10.85
C GLN A 296 22.24 5.04 -11.31
N SER A 297 21.67 5.05 -12.51
CA SER A 297 20.91 6.17 -13.10
C SER A 297 19.40 5.90 -13.14
N GLY A 298 18.95 4.80 -12.56
CA GLY A 298 17.54 4.43 -12.47
C GLY A 298 16.74 5.37 -11.57
N PRO A 299 15.42 5.19 -11.47
CA PRO A 299 14.57 6.03 -10.64
C PRO A 299 15.06 6.18 -9.22
N LEU A 300 15.04 7.41 -8.73
CA LEU A 300 15.33 7.73 -7.33
C LEU A 300 14.13 7.34 -6.47
N LEU A 301 14.35 6.42 -5.54
CA LEU A 301 13.32 5.97 -4.59
C LEU A 301 13.30 6.83 -3.32
N GLY A 302 14.46 7.29 -2.90
CA GLY A 302 14.65 8.15 -1.72
C GLY A 302 16.11 8.55 -1.55
N SER A 303 16.35 9.49 -0.65
CA SER A 303 17.72 9.91 -0.30
C SER A 303 17.83 10.22 1.18
N VAL A 304 19.02 10.00 1.74
CA VAL A 304 19.31 10.30 3.15
C VAL A 304 20.66 10.98 3.29
N GLN A 305 20.70 12.01 4.14
CA GLN A 305 21.91 12.74 4.49
C GLN A 305 22.70 11.98 5.54
N VAL A 306 24.01 11.85 5.32
CA VAL A 306 24.98 11.36 6.30
C VAL A 306 25.81 12.55 6.76
N ALA A 307 25.66 12.96 8.00
CA ALA A 307 26.52 13.97 8.62
C ALA A 307 27.86 13.35 9.11
N PRO A 308 28.92 14.13 9.24
CA PRO A 308 30.14 13.67 9.92
C PRO A 308 29.82 13.09 11.30
N THR A 309 30.33 11.90 11.61
CA THR A 309 30.09 11.22 12.90
C THR A 309 31.23 11.42 13.91
N GLY A 310 32.31 12.06 13.48
CA GLY A 310 33.48 12.31 14.32
C GLY A 310 34.59 11.26 14.23
N GLY A 311 34.42 10.23 13.40
CA GLY A 311 35.43 9.19 13.18
C GLY A 311 34.95 8.04 12.35
N TRP A 312 35.86 7.31 11.71
CA TRP A 312 35.54 6.11 10.91
C TRP A 312 35.06 4.93 11.77
N GLU A 313 35.39 4.91 13.06
CA GLU A 313 34.92 3.91 14.03
C GLU A 313 33.70 4.41 14.83
N THR A 314 33.16 5.58 14.51
CA THR A 314 31.99 6.16 15.19
C THR A 314 30.76 6.01 14.33
N PHE A 315 29.99 4.96 14.59
CA PHE A 315 28.83 4.63 13.80
C PHE A 315 27.55 5.30 14.33
N THR A 316 26.68 5.68 13.39
CA THR A 316 25.30 6.15 13.64
C THR A 316 24.34 5.52 12.66
N THR A 317 23.05 5.65 12.89
CA THR A 317 22.00 5.17 11.99
C THR A 317 21.33 6.34 11.30
N VAL A 318 21.18 6.24 9.98
CA VAL A 318 20.41 7.17 9.16
C VAL A 318 19.30 6.42 8.42
N SER A 319 18.14 7.06 8.22
CA SER A 319 17.01 6.42 7.55
C SER A 319 16.22 7.38 6.67
N THR A 320 15.56 6.82 5.66
CA THR A 320 14.63 7.55 4.77
C THR A 320 13.49 6.67 4.34
N ALA A 321 12.31 7.27 4.16
CA ALA A 321 11.20 6.59 3.48
C ALA A 321 11.51 6.51 1.97
N LEU A 322 11.15 5.38 1.35
CA LEU A 322 11.25 5.17 -0.09
C LEU A 322 9.87 5.38 -0.71
N THR A 323 9.78 6.26 -1.70
CA THR A 323 8.51 6.76 -2.23
C THR A 323 8.28 6.41 -3.71
N GLY A 324 9.25 5.77 -4.35
CA GLY A 324 9.15 5.32 -5.74
C GLY A 324 8.74 3.85 -5.84
N ALA A 325 8.06 3.45 -6.93
CA ALA A 325 7.92 2.04 -7.26
C ALA A 325 9.31 1.49 -7.65
N GLY A 326 9.87 0.64 -6.80
CA GLY A 326 11.08 -0.11 -7.13
C GLY A 326 10.74 -1.21 -8.14
N PHE A 327 11.57 -1.41 -9.16
CA PHE A 327 11.32 -2.41 -10.21
C PHE A 327 12.54 -3.31 -10.50
N GLY A 328 13.58 -3.30 -9.66
CA GLY A 328 14.79 -4.06 -9.95
C GLY A 328 15.74 -4.10 -8.77
N PRO A 329 17.00 -4.50 -9.01
CA PRO A 329 18.01 -4.55 -7.98
C PRO A 329 18.31 -3.17 -7.40
N LEU A 330 18.75 -3.16 -6.13
CA LEU A 330 19.13 -1.97 -5.41
C LEU A 330 20.44 -1.39 -5.97
N PHE A 331 20.43 -0.08 -6.17
CA PHE A 331 21.64 0.72 -6.39
C PHE A 331 21.72 1.84 -5.36
N LEU A 332 22.90 2.06 -4.81
CA LEU A 332 23.20 3.22 -3.98
C LEU A 332 24.17 4.12 -4.75
N ARG A 333 23.84 5.38 -4.89
CA ARG A 333 24.72 6.40 -5.48
C ARG A 333 25.03 7.44 -4.43
N PHE A 334 26.27 7.91 -4.42
CA PHE A 334 26.77 8.79 -3.38
C PHE A 334 27.09 10.17 -3.93
N THR A 335 26.65 11.20 -3.23
CA THR A 335 26.91 12.59 -3.62
C THR A 335 27.32 13.41 -2.39
N GLY A 336 28.24 14.38 -2.61
CA GLY A 336 28.71 15.21 -1.52
C GLY A 336 29.83 16.19 -1.94
N GLY A 337 30.57 16.68 -0.97
CA GLY A 337 31.76 17.50 -1.20
C GLY A 337 32.92 16.73 -1.82
N ALA A 338 34.06 17.37 -1.94
CA ALA A 338 35.29 16.71 -2.39
C ALA A 338 35.92 15.90 -1.25
N GLY A 339 36.53 14.74 -1.60
CA GLY A 339 37.19 13.81 -0.69
C GLY A 339 36.23 12.80 -0.08
N ALA A 340 36.74 11.94 0.80
CA ALA A 340 36.01 10.85 1.41
C ALA A 340 34.75 11.35 2.14
N LEU A 341 33.59 10.74 1.84
CA LEU A 341 32.31 11.17 2.36
C LEU A 341 31.96 10.43 3.67
N PHE A 342 31.75 9.14 3.58
CA PHE A 342 31.34 8.27 4.69
C PHE A 342 31.57 6.79 4.32
N ASP A 343 31.44 5.91 5.29
CA ASP A 343 31.39 4.46 5.10
C ASP A 343 30.00 3.92 5.46
N ILE A 344 29.61 2.81 4.84
CA ILE A 344 28.38 2.08 5.16
C ILE A 344 28.75 0.70 5.69
N ASP A 345 28.36 0.43 6.92
CA ASP A 345 28.53 -0.86 7.58
C ASP A 345 27.41 -1.85 7.11
N THR A 346 26.20 -1.59 7.53
CA THR A 346 25.02 -2.36 7.13
C THR A 346 23.93 -1.43 6.66
N PHE A 347 23.03 -1.95 5.87
CA PHE A 347 21.74 -1.30 5.63
C PHE A 347 20.57 -2.30 5.71
N THR A 348 19.41 -1.78 6.01
CA THR A 348 18.17 -2.55 6.13
C THR A 348 17.12 -1.95 5.20
N LEU A 349 16.45 -2.81 4.44
CA LEU A 349 15.26 -2.48 3.68
C LEU A 349 14.06 -3.10 4.40
N GLU A 350 13.05 -2.28 4.66
CA GLU A 350 11.76 -2.76 5.15
C GLU A 350 10.75 -2.66 4.01
N THR A 351 9.96 -3.69 3.84
CA THR A 351 8.87 -3.67 2.86
C THR A 351 7.81 -2.66 3.27
N ALA A 352 7.30 -1.89 2.31
CA ALA A 352 6.05 -1.19 2.53
C ALA A 352 4.95 -2.24 2.79
N PRO A 353 4.05 -2.04 3.76
CA PRO A 353 2.87 -2.88 3.87
C PRO A 353 2.18 -2.97 2.51
N ALA A 354 1.70 -4.15 2.13
CA ALA A 354 0.90 -4.30 0.91
C ALA A 354 -0.28 -3.31 0.95
N ALA A 355 -0.66 -2.76 -0.20
CA ALA A 355 -1.74 -1.76 -0.24
C ALA A 355 -2.99 -2.30 0.45
N GLY A 356 -3.35 -1.69 1.58
CA GLY A 356 -4.46 -2.11 2.44
C GLY A 356 -4.13 -3.16 3.51
N GLU A 357 -2.93 -3.75 3.53
CA GLU A 357 -2.54 -4.69 4.59
C GLU A 357 -2.28 -3.94 5.90
N GLY A 358 -2.88 -4.44 6.98
CA GLY A 358 -2.77 -3.82 8.31
C GLY A 358 -3.53 -2.49 8.46
N LEU A 359 -4.34 -2.10 7.45
CA LEU A 359 -5.23 -0.94 7.57
C LEU A 359 -6.55 -1.34 8.24
N SER A 360 -6.96 -0.55 9.23
CA SER A 360 -8.22 -0.77 9.93
C SER A 360 -9.41 -0.23 9.13
N PRO A 361 -10.38 -1.08 8.73
CA PRO A 361 -11.63 -0.61 8.12
C PRO A 361 -12.56 0.09 9.13
N ASN A 362 -12.20 0.10 10.42
CA ASN A 362 -12.98 0.63 11.51
C ASN A 362 -12.43 1.96 12.06
N VAL A 363 -11.33 2.45 11.50
CA VAL A 363 -10.78 3.78 11.83
C VAL A 363 -10.85 4.69 10.63
N HIS A 364 -11.57 5.80 10.77
CA HIS A 364 -11.96 6.70 9.72
C HIS A 364 -11.36 8.08 9.95
N LEU A 365 -10.64 8.66 8.97
CA LEU A 365 -10.05 10.00 9.08
C LEU A 365 -10.85 11.02 8.28
N PHE A 366 -11.34 12.10 8.89
CA PHE A 366 -11.95 13.19 8.15
C PHE A 366 -10.91 13.85 7.25
N TYR A 367 -11.22 13.98 5.96
CA TYR A 367 -10.34 14.45 4.90
C TYR A 367 -10.97 15.59 4.10
N TYR A 368 -10.23 16.70 3.97
CA TYR A 368 -10.70 17.94 3.36
C TYR A 368 -9.97 18.22 2.04
N PRO A 369 -10.64 18.01 0.88
CA PRO A 369 -10.05 18.22 -0.46
C PRO A 369 -10.38 19.61 -1.01
N TRP A 370 -10.41 20.65 -0.21
CA TRP A 370 -10.89 21.97 -0.59
C TRP A 370 -9.80 23.03 -0.79
N TYR A 371 -8.53 22.67 -0.57
CA TYR A 371 -7.40 23.57 -0.70
C TYR A 371 -7.01 23.77 -2.17
N GLY A 372 -6.64 25.01 -2.54
CA GLY A 372 -6.17 25.33 -3.89
C GLY A 372 -4.98 26.26 -3.90
N SER A 373 -4.16 26.16 -4.94
CA SER A 373 -2.99 27.00 -5.17
C SER A 373 -2.98 27.63 -6.56
N PRO A 374 -2.27 28.75 -6.76
CA PRO A 374 -2.16 29.38 -8.07
C PRO A 374 -1.54 28.50 -9.15
N SER A 375 -0.70 27.53 -8.79
CA SER A 375 -0.03 26.64 -9.74
C SER A 375 -0.97 25.60 -10.39
N VAL A 376 -2.06 25.24 -9.72
CA VAL A 376 -3.03 24.26 -10.22
C VAL A 376 -4.39 24.89 -10.49
N LEU A 377 -4.93 25.62 -9.52
CA LEU A 377 -6.26 26.25 -9.61
C LEU A 377 -6.23 27.66 -10.22
N GLY A 378 -5.05 28.29 -10.36
CA GLY A 378 -4.91 29.68 -10.80
C GLY A 378 -5.10 30.73 -9.71
N SER A 379 -5.51 30.33 -8.51
CA SER A 379 -5.71 31.20 -7.34
C SER A 379 -5.58 30.41 -6.05
N TRP A 380 -5.36 31.11 -4.94
CA TRP A 380 -5.44 30.50 -3.63
C TRP A 380 -6.90 30.18 -3.28
N ARG A 381 -7.14 29.03 -2.65
CA ARG A 381 -8.42 28.60 -2.11
C ARG A 381 -8.24 28.06 -0.70
N HIS A 382 -9.02 28.55 0.25
CA HIS A 382 -8.99 28.29 1.69
C HIS A 382 -7.73 28.82 2.42
N TRP A 383 -6.54 28.71 1.87
CA TRP A 383 -5.29 29.14 2.54
C TRP A 383 -5.27 30.60 2.98
N GLN A 384 -6.01 31.50 2.29
CA GLN A 384 -6.13 32.92 2.61
C GLN A 384 -7.18 33.25 3.67
N GLN A 385 -7.81 32.24 4.30
CA GLN A 385 -8.85 32.45 5.32
C GLN A 385 -8.33 33.31 6.48
N GLY A 386 -9.22 34.08 7.12
CA GLY A 386 -8.82 35.05 8.13
C GLY A 386 -8.07 36.27 7.58
N GLY A 387 -8.11 36.51 6.25
CA GLY A 387 -7.41 37.63 5.61
C GLY A 387 -5.91 37.44 5.45
N ARG A 388 -5.44 36.20 5.44
CA ARG A 388 -4.02 35.84 5.31
C ARG A 388 -3.52 35.92 3.87
N THR A 389 -2.19 36.01 3.71
CA THR A 389 -1.52 36.18 2.41
C THR A 389 -0.56 35.00 2.15
N PRO A 390 -1.07 33.87 1.58
CA PRO A 390 -0.22 32.75 1.22
C PRO A 390 0.84 33.14 0.17
N PRO A 391 2.00 32.41 0.05
CA PRO A 391 2.24 31.12 0.67
C PRO A 391 2.71 31.18 2.13
N ASP A 392 3.39 32.24 2.57
CA ASP A 392 4.09 32.26 3.88
C ASP A 392 3.15 32.52 5.06
N ASP A 393 2.06 33.26 4.86
CA ASP A 393 1.04 33.57 5.86
C ASP A 393 -0.31 32.93 5.49
N ILE A 394 -0.67 31.84 6.15
CA ILE A 394 -1.89 31.07 5.88
C ILE A 394 -2.88 31.11 7.04
N GLY A 395 -4.15 30.80 6.74
CA GLY A 395 -5.26 30.76 7.71
C GLY A 395 -5.25 29.52 8.63
N ALA A 396 -4.08 29.12 9.13
CA ALA A 396 -3.92 28.01 10.03
C ALA A 396 -2.82 28.28 11.06
N ASP A 397 -2.96 27.76 12.27
CA ASP A 397 -1.99 27.92 13.35
C ASP A 397 -0.77 26.99 13.23
N LEU A 398 -0.89 25.94 12.42
CA LEU A 398 0.16 25.03 12.00
C LEU A 398 0.43 25.23 10.49
N TYR A 399 1.66 24.97 10.05
CA TYR A 399 2.02 25.08 8.64
C TYR A 399 2.27 23.69 8.04
N PRO A 400 1.62 23.30 6.93
CA PRO A 400 1.79 21.99 6.34
C PRO A 400 3.24 21.69 5.96
N LYS A 401 3.68 20.45 6.13
CA LYS A 401 5.01 20.01 5.65
C LYS A 401 5.16 20.20 4.13
N LEU A 402 4.09 20.04 3.37
CA LEU A 402 4.08 20.25 1.92
C LEU A 402 3.96 21.73 1.52
N GLY A 403 3.88 22.65 2.48
CA GLY A 403 3.45 24.02 2.21
C GLY A 403 1.97 24.10 1.90
N PRO A 404 1.46 25.28 1.51
CA PRO A 404 0.05 25.44 1.12
C PRO A 404 -0.20 24.82 -0.26
N TYR A 405 -0.55 23.54 -0.25
CA TYR A 405 -0.74 22.69 -1.42
C TYR A 405 -2.10 22.90 -2.12
N ASP A 406 -2.26 22.22 -3.25
CA ASP A 406 -3.52 22.15 -4.00
C ASP A 406 -4.09 20.72 -3.94
N SER A 407 -5.37 20.59 -3.58
CA SER A 407 -6.08 19.29 -3.57
C SER A 407 -6.31 18.73 -4.98
N GLY A 408 -6.06 19.50 -6.02
CA GLY A 408 -6.02 19.06 -7.42
C GLY A 408 -4.66 18.51 -7.86
N ASP A 409 -3.60 18.67 -7.06
CA ASP A 409 -2.29 18.02 -7.28
C ASP A 409 -2.33 16.57 -6.82
N ILE A 410 -2.89 15.73 -7.68
CA ILE A 410 -3.17 14.32 -7.35
C ILE A 410 -1.90 13.50 -7.19
N THR A 411 -0.92 13.70 -8.06
CA THR A 411 0.34 12.91 -8.07
C THR A 411 1.40 13.42 -7.10
N GLY A 412 1.25 14.64 -6.60
CA GLY A 412 2.09 15.24 -5.57
C GLY A 412 1.44 15.17 -4.19
N ALA A 413 0.67 16.20 -3.84
CA ALA A 413 0.12 16.36 -2.50
C ALA A 413 -0.85 15.23 -2.11
N VAL A 414 -1.82 14.87 -2.97
CA VAL A 414 -2.86 13.89 -2.63
C VAL A 414 -2.28 12.48 -2.50
N ASP A 415 -1.39 12.07 -3.39
CA ASP A 415 -0.69 10.77 -3.27
C ASP A 415 0.15 10.72 -1.98
N GLN A 416 0.79 11.83 -1.60
CA GLN A 416 1.52 11.90 -0.34
C GLN A 416 0.57 11.83 0.86
N HIS A 417 -0.61 12.45 0.81
CA HIS A 417 -1.64 12.32 1.85
C HIS A 417 -2.04 10.87 2.02
N MET A 418 -2.32 10.14 0.93
CA MET A 418 -2.74 8.73 1.03
C MET A 418 -1.63 7.84 1.61
N ARG A 419 -0.35 8.09 1.30
CA ARG A 419 0.77 7.41 1.98
C ARG A 419 0.80 7.70 3.49
N TRP A 420 0.54 8.94 3.90
CA TRP A 420 0.47 9.30 5.33
C TRP A 420 -0.75 8.71 6.03
N VAL A 421 -1.90 8.66 5.35
CA VAL A 421 -3.10 7.96 5.86
C VAL A 421 -2.77 6.47 6.07
N ALA A 422 -2.15 5.79 5.10
CA ALA A 422 -1.72 4.41 5.26
C ALA A 422 -0.74 4.22 6.43
N ARG A 423 0.25 5.13 6.59
CA ARG A 423 1.16 5.12 7.74
C ARG A 423 0.44 5.20 9.08
N SER A 424 -0.68 5.90 9.16
CA SER A 424 -1.49 6.00 10.38
C SER A 424 -2.25 4.71 10.72
N GLY A 425 -2.29 3.73 9.82
CA GLY A 425 -3.03 2.48 9.98
C GLY A 425 -4.54 2.61 9.75
N ALA A 426 -5.07 3.81 9.50
CA ALA A 426 -6.49 4.00 9.18
C ALA A 426 -6.78 3.53 7.74
N GLY A 427 -7.83 2.75 7.57
CA GLY A 427 -8.24 2.19 6.27
C GLY A 427 -9.29 3.00 5.52
N VAL A 428 -9.83 4.04 6.13
CA VAL A 428 -10.92 4.83 5.55
C VAL A 428 -10.67 6.32 5.71
N ILE A 429 -10.80 7.09 4.62
CA ILE A 429 -10.98 8.54 4.71
C ILE A 429 -12.46 8.89 4.59
N VAL A 430 -12.90 9.91 5.32
CA VAL A 430 -14.25 10.48 5.25
C VAL A 430 -14.14 11.78 4.49
N TYR A 431 -14.49 11.74 3.22
CA TYR A 431 -14.29 12.78 2.23
C TYR A 431 -15.32 13.92 2.41
N SER A 432 -14.88 15.12 2.73
CA SER A 432 -15.72 16.32 2.84
C SER A 432 -16.30 16.70 1.47
N TRP A 433 -17.64 16.67 1.35
CA TRP A 433 -18.36 16.88 0.10
C TRP A 433 -19.46 17.95 0.24
N TRP A 434 -19.35 19.00 -0.57
CA TRP A 434 -20.16 20.21 -0.47
C TRP A 434 -21.27 20.33 -1.54
N GLY A 435 -21.61 19.25 -2.22
CA GLY A 435 -22.69 19.22 -3.20
C GLY A 435 -22.23 18.89 -4.63
N ARG A 436 -23.19 18.57 -5.46
CA ARG A 436 -22.97 18.13 -6.85
C ARG A 436 -22.39 19.26 -7.69
N GLY A 437 -21.41 18.93 -8.54
CA GLY A 437 -20.77 19.85 -9.47
C GLY A 437 -19.90 20.90 -8.79
N GLY A 438 -19.70 20.82 -7.46
CA GLY A 438 -18.76 21.64 -6.72
C GLY A 438 -17.29 21.25 -6.99
N TYR A 439 -16.37 22.03 -6.43
CA TYR A 439 -14.94 21.76 -6.57
C TYR A 439 -14.56 20.38 -6.04
N GLU A 440 -15.04 20.03 -4.85
CA GLU A 440 -14.79 18.76 -4.17
C GLU A 440 -15.41 17.59 -4.96
N ASP A 441 -16.61 17.75 -5.53
CA ASP A 441 -17.25 16.74 -6.37
C ASP A 441 -16.41 16.44 -7.63
N GLY A 442 -15.83 17.49 -8.24
CA GLY A 442 -14.94 17.34 -9.40
C GLY A 442 -13.60 16.63 -9.10
N LEU A 443 -13.15 16.61 -7.84
CA LEU A 443 -11.93 15.94 -7.40
C LEU A 443 -12.16 14.51 -6.90
N ALA A 444 -13.38 14.16 -6.51
CA ALA A 444 -13.70 12.94 -5.78
C ALA A 444 -13.12 11.66 -6.42
N ARG A 445 -13.37 11.43 -7.72
CA ARG A 445 -12.86 10.25 -8.42
C ARG A 445 -11.33 10.18 -8.41
N LYS A 446 -10.66 11.31 -8.62
CA LYS A 446 -9.19 11.38 -8.64
C LYS A 446 -8.58 11.08 -7.25
N VAL A 447 -9.21 11.57 -6.18
CA VAL A 447 -8.80 11.25 -4.80
C VAL A 447 -9.06 9.78 -4.50
N MET A 448 -10.17 9.20 -4.99
CA MET A 448 -10.45 7.77 -4.87
C MET A 448 -9.40 6.92 -5.61
N ASP A 449 -8.93 7.34 -6.78
CA ASP A 449 -7.84 6.66 -7.50
C ASP A 449 -6.55 6.66 -6.67
N ALA A 450 -6.21 7.79 -6.03
CA ALA A 450 -5.05 7.89 -5.13
C ALA A 450 -5.22 7.01 -3.89
N ALA A 451 -6.40 7.01 -3.28
CA ALA A 451 -6.74 6.17 -2.12
C ALA A 451 -6.63 4.67 -2.46
N GLN A 452 -7.11 4.26 -3.64
CA GLN A 452 -7.02 2.88 -4.11
C GLN A 452 -5.57 2.39 -4.19
N ARG A 453 -4.65 3.22 -4.68
CA ARG A 453 -3.22 2.86 -4.78
C ARG A 453 -2.59 2.49 -3.42
N GLN A 454 -3.16 2.98 -2.32
CA GLN A 454 -2.72 2.68 -0.95
C GLN A 454 -3.68 1.72 -0.21
N GLY A 455 -4.67 1.14 -0.88
CA GLY A 455 -5.68 0.26 -0.27
C GLY A 455 -6.68 0.96 0.65
N ILE A 456 -6.71 2.30 0.64
CA ILE A 456 -7.60 3.11 1.47
C ILE A 456 -8.98 3.17 0.82
N LYS A 457 -10.02 3.15 1.63
CA LYS A 457 -11.42 3.31 1.22
C LYS A 457 -11.91 4.73 1.49
N VAL A 458 -12.96 5.14 0.77
CA VAL A 458 -13.55 6.49 0.84
C VAL A 458 -15.00 6.41 1.27
N ALA A 459 -15.31 6.90 2.47
CA ALA A 459 -16.64 7.24 2.96
C ALA A 459 -16.91 8.73 2.74
N TRP A 460 -18.11 9.21 3.01
CA TRP A 460 -18.53 10.55 2.62
C TRP A 460 -18.98 11.37 3.82
N HIS A 461 -18.49 12.61 3.92
CA HIS A 461 -18.94 13.63 4.88
C HIS A 461 -19.83 14.61 4.14
N LEU A 462 -21.13 14.56 4.39
CA LEU A 462 -22.12 15.43 3.73
C LEU A 462 -22.21 16.75 4.48
N GLU A 463 -21.67 17.79 3.87
CA GLU A 463 -21.51 19.10 4.46
C GLU A 463 -22.83 19.93 4.40
N PRO A 464 -23.00 20.94 5.26
CA PRO A 464 -24.24 21.70 5.37
C PRO A 464 -24.34 22.81 4.32
N TYR A 465 -24.28 22.47 3.04
CA TYR A 465 -24.41 23.44 1.95
C TYR A 465 -25.74 24.20 1.97
N GLY A 466 -25.78 25.40 1.34
CA GLY A 466 -26.96 26.25 1.33
C GLY A 466 -28.18 25.54 0.73
N GLY A 467 -29.28 25.49 1.49
CA GLY A 467 -30.53 24.84 1.08
C GLY A 467 -30.58 23.33 1.26
N ARG A 468 -29.64 22.72 1.97
CA ARG A 468 -29.67 21.28 2.32
C ARG A 468 -30.94 20.95 3.11
N THR A 469 -31.64 19.88 2.71
CA THR A 469 -32.82 19.29 3.35
C THR A 469 -32.62 17.80 3.49
N ALA A 470 -33.46 17.10 4.27
CA ALA A 470 -33.42 15.63 4.34
C ALA A 470 -33.64 15.00 2.96
N ARG A 471 -34.54 15.57 2.14
CA ARG A 471 -34.79 15.10 0.77
C ARG A 471 -33.56 15.27 -0.12
N SER A 472 -32.96 16.48 -0.16
CA SER A 472 -31.75 16.67 -0.96
C SER A 472 -30.60 15.80 -0.50
N THR A 473 -30.48 15.52 0.81
CA THR A 473 -29.46 14.60 1.35
C THR A 473 -29.66 13.18 0.83
N VAL A 474 -30.90 12.69 0.75
CA VAL A 474 -31.22 11.38 0.15
C VAL A 474 -30.86 11.34 -1.33
N ASP A 475 -31.19 12.42 -2.07
CA ASP A 475 -30.87 12.52 -3.49
C ASP A 475 -29.33 12.60 -3.72
N ASP A 476 -28.58 13.22 -2.82
CA ASP A 476 -27.12 13.26 -2.83
C ASP A 476 -26.50 11.89 -2.54
N ILE A 477 -27.04 11.15 -1.55
CA ILE A 477 -26.62 9.78 -1.25
C ILE A 477 -26.81 8.87 -2.49
N ARG A 478 -27.95 9.00 -3.18
CA ARG A 478 -28.20 8.26 -4.43
C ARG A 478 -27.21 8.65 -5.52
N TYR A 479 -27.02 9.95 -5.75
CA TYR A 479 -26.05 10.46 -6.72
C TYR A 479 -24.64 9.91 -6.47
N ILE A 480 -24.17 9.96 -5.23
CA ILE A 480 -22.83 9.46 -4.85
C ILE A 480 -22.75 7.95 -5.07
N ASN A 481 -23.75 7.19 -4.68
CA ASN A 481 -23.79 5.73 -4.93
C ASN A 481 -23.78 5.39 -6.42
N ASP A 482 -24.54 6.12 -7.24
CA ASP A 482 -24.65 5.87 -8.68
C ASP A 482 -23.37 6.30 -9.42
N THR A 483 -22.76 7.42 -9.01
CA THR A 483 -21.60 8.02 -9.70
C THR A 483 -20.29 7.34 -9.30
N TYR A 484 -20.12 7.02 -8.02
CA TYR A 484 -18.84 6.56 -7.45
C TYR A 484 -18.90 5.13 -6.90
N GLY A 485 -20.09 4.55 -6.71
CA GLY A 485 -20.29 3.29 -6.00
C GLY A 485 -19.67 2.04 -6.64
N SER A 486 -19.30 2.10 -7.92
CA SER A 486 -18.55 1.03 -8.61
C SER A 486 -17.03 1.14 -8.45
N HIS A 487 -16.53 2.24 -7.86
CA HIS A 487 -15.11 2.46 -7.71
C HIS A 487 -14.51 1.53 -6.63
N PRO A 488 -13.35 0.87 -6.85
CA PRO A 488 -12.76 -0.05 -5.87
C PRO A 488 -12.44 0.57 -4.51
N ALA A 489 -12.14 1.88 -4.47
CA ALA A 489 -11.93 2.60 -3.21
C ALA A 489 -13.23 3.04 -2.53
N PHE A 490 -14.41 2.84 -3.14
CA PHE A 490 -15.68 3.22 -2.51
C PHE A 490 -15.92 2.39 -1.25
N HIS A 491 -16.09 3.05 -0.10
CA HIS A 491 -16.25 2.34 1.17
C HIS A 491 -17.63 1.72 1.29
N ARG A 492 -17.65 0.40 1.56
CA ARG A 492 -18.84 -0.37 1.96
C ARG A 492 -18.49 -1.19 3.18
N ASP A 493 -19.30 -1.10 4.20
CA ASP A 493 -19.05 -1.85 5.44
C ASP A 493 -19.61 -3.27 5.34
N ALA A 494 -18.69 -4.25 5.31
CA ALA A 494 -19.04 -5.67 5.19
C ALA A 494 -19.76 -6.20 6.44
N ALA A 495 -19.45 -5.68 7.62
CA ALA A 495 -20.08 -6.11 8.88
C ALA A 495 -21.55 -5.68 8.96
N HIS A 496 -21.93 -4.65 8.22
CA HIS A 496 -23.29 -4.10 8.20
C HIS A 496 -23.97 -4.27 6.82
N GLY A 497 -23.80 -5.43 6.18
CA GLY A 497 -24.50 -5.76 4.93
C GLY A 497 -23.94 -5.11 3.67
N ASN A 498 -22.66 -4.79 3.65
CA ASN A 498 -21.96 -4.19 2.51
C ASN A 498 -22.58 -2.86 2.03
N ARG A 499 -23.11 -2.08 2.98
CA ARG A 499 -23.74 -0.78 2.74
C ARG A 499 -22.70 0.34 2.66
N SER A 500 -22.95 1.34 1.81
CA SER A 500 -22.14 2.55 1.70
C SER A 500 -22.25 3.43 2.97
N VAL A 501 -21.21 4.23 3.26
CA VAL A 501 -21.08 4.94 4.54
C VAL A 501 -21.08 6.46 4.35
N PHE A 502 -21.98 7.14 5.06
CA PHE A 502 -22.20 8.58 5.04
C PHE A 502 -22.26 9.15 6.47
N TYR A 503 -21.56 10.26 6.67
CA TYR A 503 -21.57 11.08 7.86
C TYR A 503 -22.31 12.38 7.53
N VAL A 504 -23.34 12.75 8.29
CA VAL A 504 -24.08 14.00 8.06
C VAL A 504 -23.63 15.04 9.07
N PHE A 505 -22.83 16.03 8.61
CA PHE A 505 -22.38 17.12 9.46
C PHE A 505 -23.54 18.06 9.80
N GLU A 506 -23.55 18.59 11.03
CA GLU A 506 -24.61 19.44 11.58
C GLU A 506 -26.01 18.85 11.34
N SER A 507 -26.18 17.57 11.63
CA SER A 507 -27.44 16.85 11.42
C SER A 507 -28.62 17.46 12.20
N LEU A 508 -28.36 18.13 13.33
CA LEU A 508 -29.39 18.77 14.18
C LEU A 508 -30.02 20.04 13.57
N ARG A 509 -29.44 20.59 12.48
CA ARG A 509 -30.09 21.73 11.75
C ARG A 509 -31.40 21.36 11.07
N ILE A 510 -31.64 20.07 10.84
CA ILE A 510 -32.87 19.58 10.21
C ILE A 510 -33.64 18.74 11.25
N GLY A 511 -34.90 19.08 11.47
CA GLY A 511 -35.71 18.47 12.51
C GLY A 511 -36.34 17.13 12.13
N ASP A 512 -36.59 16.90 10.81
CA ASP A 512 -37.19 15.69 10.28
C ASP A 512 -36.28 15.03 9.24
N TRP A 513 -35.83 13.83 9.57
CA TRP A 513 -34.96 13.00 8.72
C TRP A 513 -35.66 11.74 8.17
N SER A 514 -37.00 11.68 8.22
CA SER A 514 -37.79 10.49 7.78
C SER A 514 -37.47 10.07 6.34
N ALA A 515 -37.08 10.99 5.47
CA ALA A 515 -36.65 10.67 4.11
C ALA A 515 -35.47 9.69 4.03
N LEU A 516 -34.60 9.61 5.06
CA LEU A 516 -33.47 8.68 5.12
C LEU A 516 -33.89 7.20 5.12
N ASP A 517 -35.13 6.90 5.51
CA ASP A 517 -35.63 5.52 5.47
C ASP A 517 -35.60 4.91 4.06
N GLU A 518 -35.66 5.76 3.01
CA GLU A 518 -35.58 5.33 1.60
C GLU A 518 -34.21 4.78 1.19
N VAL A 519 -33.14 5.13 1.89
CA VAL A 519 -31.77 4.69 1.58
C VAL A 519 -31.19 3.77 2.66
N ARG A 520 -31.92 3.50 3.74
CA ARG A 520 -31.48 2.66 4.87
C ARG A 520 -31.01 1.27 4.45
N GLY A 521 -31.62 0.68 3.43
CA GLY A 521 -31.27 -0.65 2.92
C GLY A 521 -29.92 -0.70 2.18
N THR A 522 -29.46 0.41 1.63
CA THR A 522 -28.23 0.50 0.79
C THR A 522 -27.13 1.30 1.44
N SER A 523 -27.43 2.14 2.42
CA SER A 523 -26.50 3.10 2.99
C SER A 523 -26.59 3.15 4.51
N ILE A 524 -25.46 3.32 5.18
CA ILE A 524 -25.29 3.63 6.60
C ILE A 524 -25.14 5.14 6.69
N VAL A 525 -26.08 5.80 7.34
CA VAL A 525 -26.07 7.26 7.50
C VAL A 525 -25.95 7.59 8.98
N LEU A 526 -24.89 8.31 9.39
CA LEU A 526 -24.61 8.66 10.77
C LEU A 526 -25.02 10.11 11.08
N ALA A 527 -25.67 10.32 12.21
CA ALA A 527 -25.97 11.64 12.75
C ALA A 527 -24.83 12.18 13.62
N GLN A 528 -24.48 13.44 13.45
CA GLN A 528 -23.54 14.12 14.36
C GLN A 528 -24.27 14.53 15.67
N THR A 529 -24.29 13.61 16.63
CA THR A 529 -24.91 13.85 17.94
C THR A 529 -24.65 12.70 18.93
N THR A 530 -24.72 13.00 20.22
CA THR A 530 -24.87 12.00 21.29
C THR A 530 -26.31 11.92 21.83
N ASP A 531 -27.20 12.81 21.35
CA ASP A 531 -28.62 12.80 21.72
C ASP A 531 -29.36 11.68 20.99
N THR A 532 -29.61 10.59 21.70
CA THR A 532 -30.27 9.38 21.16
C THR A 532 -31.73 9.62 20.74
N THR A 533 -32.35 10.72 21.16
CA THR A 533 -33.72 11.08 20.74
C THR A 533 -33.80 11.65 19.32
N LYS A 534 -32.66 11.97 18.70
CA LYS A 534 -32.55 12.61 17.37
C LYS A 534 -32.13 11.67 16.24
N VAL A 535 -32.06 10.37 16.53
CA VAL A 535 -31.45 9.42 15.57
C VAL A 535 -32.43 8.37 15.00
N ALA A 536 -33.74 8.58 15.13
CA ALA A 536 -34.78 7.62 14.75
C ALA A 536 -34.62 7.10 13.30
N HIS A 537 -34.20 7.96 12.37
CA HIS A 537 -34.06 7.66 10.94
C HIS A 537 -32.61 7.42 10.49
N PHE A 538 -31.63 7.54 11.40
CA PHE A 538 -30.23 7.31 11.12
C PHE A 538 -29.85 5.84 11.36
N SER A 539 -28.74 5.42 10.75
CA SER A 539 -28.15 4.10 10.98
C SER A 539 -27.10 4.10 12.10
N GLY A 540 -26.82 5.27 12.68
CA GLY A 540 -25.84 5.42 13.76
C GLY A 540 -25.56 6.87 14.12
N LEU A 541 -24.57 7.03 15.02
CA LEU A 541 -24.17 8.32 15.60
C LEU A 541 -22.66 8.49 15.53
N TYR A 542 -22.20 9.74 15.39
CA TYR A 542 -20.79 10.14 15.55
C TYR A 542 -20.72 11.53 16.21
N THR A 543 -19.53 11.98 16.64
CA THR A 543 -19.40 13.24 17.36
C THR A 543 -18.74 14.36 16.59
N TYR A 544 -17.67 14.16 15.88
CA TYR A 544 -16.82 15.14 15.19
C TYR A 544 -16.06 16.10 16.12
N ASP A 545 -16.71 16.72 17.12
CA ASP A 545 -16.17 17.77 17.98
C ASP A 545 -14.91 17.33 18.73
N GLY A 546 -13.76 17.89 18.33
CA GLY A 546 -12.47 17.57 18.92
C GLY A 546 -12.29 18.06 20.36
N ILE A 547 -13.02 19.11 20.78
CA ILE A 547 -12.95 19.63 22.17
C ILE A 547 -13.73 18.70 23.11
N ALA A 548 -14.93 18.30 22.68
CA ALA A 548 -15.78 17.41 23.48
C ALA A 548 -15.14 16.03 23.72
N GLY A 549 -14.33 15.54 22.80
CA GLY A 549 -13.60 14.27 22.95
C GLY A 549 -12.72 14.19 24.21
N ALA A 550 -12.24 15.32 24.70
CA ALA A 550 -11.42 15.39 25.92
C ALA A 550 -12.16 14.96 27.18
N THR A 551 -13.49 15.14 27.25
CA THR A 551 -14.36 14.76 28.37
C THR A 551 -15.39 13.70 28.02
N ALA A 552 -15.52 13.36 26.74
CA ALA A 552 -16.40 12.33 26.19
C ALA A 552 -17.88 12.43 26.66
N PRO A 553 -18.53 13.62 26.58
CA PRO A 553 -19.87 13.81 27.16
C PRO A 553 -20.90 12.99 26.35
N GLY A 554 -21.64 12.12 27.08
CA GLY A 554 -22.68 11.30 26.47
C GLY A 554 -22.21 10.11 25.66
N TRP A 555 -20.90 9.84 25.53
CA TRP A 555 -20.36 8.76 24.71
C TRP A 555 -20.83 7.38 25.17
N LYS A 556 -20.80 7.11 26.47
CA LYS A 556 -21.27 5.85 27.05
C LYS A 556 -22.73 5.59 26.67
N GLN A 557 -23.60 6.56 26.91
CA GLN A 557 -25.04 6.43 26.65
C GLN A 557 -25.31 6.25 25.14
N ALA A 558 -24.60 6.99 24.29
CA ALA A 558 -24.72 6.86 22.83
C ALA A 558 -24.32 5.46 22.35
N GLY A 559 -23.20 4.92 22.85
CA GLY A 559 -22.72 3.59 22.52
C GLY A 559 -23.65 2.48 23.02
N GLU A 560 -24.11 2.56 24.28
CA GLU A 560 -25.07 1.61 24.86
C GLU A 560 -26.39 1.61 24.06
N TYR A 561 -26.91 2.79 23.71
CA TYR A 561 -28.10 2.93 22.88
C TYR A 561 -27.90 2.35 21.46
N ALA A 562 -26.79 2.68 20.83
CA ALA A 562 -26.49 2.19 19.48
C ALA A 562 -26.44 0.66 19.45
N ARG A 563 -25.73 0.04 20.38
CA ARG A 563 -25.65 -1.42 20.50
C ARG A 563 -27.02 -2.05 20.76
N ALA A 564 -27.83 -1.49 21.65
CA ALA A 564 -29.16 -2.00 21.96
C ALA A 564 -30.14 -1.92 20.78
N ASN A 565 -29.89 -1.00 19.82
CA ASN A 565 -30.77 -0.77 18.66
C ASN A 565 -30.16 -1.20 17.33
N GLY A 566 -29.01 -1.90 17.32
CA GLY A 566 -28.34 -2.35 16.09
C GLY A 566 -27.83 -1.18 15.23
N LEU A 567 -27.44 -0.06 15.86
CA LEU A 567 -26.90 1.13 15.22
C LEU A 567 -25.38 1.18 15.35
N VAL A 568 -24.74 1.94 14.47
CA VAL A 568 -23.29 2.20 14.53
C VAL A 568 -23.01 3.34 15.49
N TRP A 569 -22.02 3.15 16.37
CA TRP A 569 -21.45 4.21 17.21
C TRP A 569 -20.00 4.48 16.79
N ALA A 570 -19.68 5.74 16.50
CA ALA A 570 -18.36 6.20 16.02
C ALA A 570 -17.94 7.51 16.71
N PRO A 571 -17.42 7.46 17.96
CA PRO A 571 -16.89 8.67 18.60
C PRO A 571 -15.72 9.23 17.79
N SER A 572 -15.55 10.56 17.82
CA SER A 572 -14.44 11.25 17.17
C SER A 572 -13.39 11.67 18.17
N VAL A 573 -12.13 11.38 17.85
CA VAL A 573 -10.96 11.78 18.64
C VAL A 573 -10.15 12.82 17.89
N ALA A 574 -9.55 13.79 18.59
CA ALA A 574 -8.77 14.86 17.98
C ALA A 574 -7.46 15.13 18.72
N PRO A 575 -6.38 15.50 18.03
CA PRO A 575 -5.09 15.81 18.64
C PRO A 575 -5.08 17.16 19.37
N GLY A 576 -5.99 18.05 19.05
CA GLY A 576 -6.16 19.40 19.56
C GLY A 576 -7.15 20.19 18.72
N TYR A 577 -7.40 21.44 19.09
CA TYR A 577 -8.25 22.38 18.36
C TYR A 577 -7.77 23.82 18.56
N ILE A 578 -7.58 24.57 17.47
CA ILE A 578 -7.29 25.99 17.46
C ILE A 578 -7.65 26.61 16.09
N ASP A 579 -8.47 27.65 16.07
CA ASP A 579 -8.95 28.32 14.85
C ASP A 579 -8.71 29.84 14.81
N ASP A 580 -7.88 30.36 15.73
CA ASP A 580 -7.65 31.80 15.91
C ASP A 580 -7.15 32.52 14.65
N ARG A 581 -6.38 31.82 13.78
CA ARG A 581 -5.86 32.41 12.55
C ARG A 581 -6.90 32.38 11.42
N ALA A 582 -7.72 31.34 11.37
CA ALA A 582 -8.78 31.22 10.36
C ALA A 582 -9.98 32.11 10.69
N VAL A 583 -10.32 32.27 11.96
CA VAL A 583 -11.46 33.07 12.47
C VAL A 583 -10.99 34.04 13.57
N PRO A 584 -10.29 35.11 13.20
CA PRO A 584 -9.75 36.07 14.18
C PRO A 584 -10.86 36.64 15.09
N GLY A 585 -10.64 36.55 16.40
CA GLY A 585 -11.56 37.09 17.39
C GLY A 585 -12.77 36.19 17.69
N ASN A 586 -12.77 34.92 17.27
CA ASN A 586 -13.77 33.94 17.70
C ASN A 586 -13.68 33.68 19.21
N THR A 587 -14.69 33.03 19.78
CA THR A 587 -14.79 32.69 21.20
C THR A 587 -14.72 31.18 21.45
N THR A 588 -14.41 30.39 20.42
CA THR A 588 -14.28 28.94 20.54
C THR A 588 -13.08 28.58 21.45
N PRO A 589 -13.25 27.73 22.45
CA PRO A 589 -12.14 27.37 23.33
C PRO A 589 -11.05 26.60 22.57
N THR A 590 -9.78 26.95 22.81
CA THR A 590 -8.66 26.18 22.29
C THR A 590 -8.45 24.91 23.13
N LEU A 591 -8.24 23.77 22.47
CA LEU A 591 -7.74 22.54 23.08
C LEU A 591 -6.28 22.36 22.72
N GLY A 592 -5.37 22.61 23.64
CA GLY A 592 -3.94 22.38 23.45
C GLY A 592 -3.61 20.92 23.18
N ARG A 593 -2.61 20.68 22.37
CA ARG A 593 -2.13 19.32 22.04
C ARG A 593 -1.38 18.63 23.18
N ASP A 594 -0.86 19.38 24.17
CA ASP A 594 -0.14 18.91 25.36
C ASP A 594 0.97 17.90 25.02
N ASN A 595 1.77 18.19 24.00
CA ASN A 595 2.80 17.28 23.47
C ASN A 595 2.28 15.87 23.12
N GLY A 596 0.99 15.79 22.74
CA GLY A 596 0.31 14.55 22.35
C GLY A 596 -0.57 13.94 23.44
N ALA A 597 -0.47 14.41 24.70
CA ALA A 597 -1.27 13.87 25.80
C ALA A 597 -2.78 14.10 25.62
N ALA A 598 -3.18 15.19 24.97
CA ALA A 598 -4.58 15.46 24.65
C ALA A 598 -5.15 14.38 23.70
N TYR A 599 -4.41 14.00 22.69
CA TYR A 599 -4.81 12.96 21.73
C TYR A 599 -4.90 11.58 22.39
N ASP A 600 -3.90 11.23 23.22
CA ASP A 600 -3.90 9.97 23.95
C ASP A 600 -5.09 9.85 24.90
N ARG A 601 -5.45 10.93 25.58
CA ARG A 601 -6.62 10.98 26.46
C ARG A 601 -7.91 10.68 25.70
N GLN A 602 -8.10 11.28 24.52
CA GLN A 602 -9.29 11.07 23.70
C GLN A 602 -9.39 9.63 23.16
N TRP A 603 -8.28 9.07 22.68
CA TRP A 603 -8.23 7.66 22.32
C TRP A 603 -8.49 6.73 23.51
N SER A 604 -7.93 7.03 24.67
CA SER A 604 -8.22 6.26 25.90
C SER A 604 -9.69 6.33 26.27
N ASN A 605 -10.31 7.52 26.18
CA ASN A 605 -11.75 7.67 26.39
C ASN A 605 -12.58 6.82 25.40
N ALA A 606 -12.20 6.80 24.13
CA ALA A 606 -12.92 6.03 23.11
C ALA A 606 -12.83 4.51 23.35
N LEU A 607 -11.67 4.02 23.82
CA LEU A 607 -11.41 2.59 24.02
C LEU A 607 -11.81 2.09 25.42
N ASP A 608 -12.06 2.97 26.39
CA ASP A 608 -12.56 2.59 27.71
C ASP A 608 -14.07 2.27 27.65
N PRO A 609 -14.49 1.02 27.85
CA PRO A 609 -15.91 0.66 27.79
C PRO A 609 -16.79 1.45 28.77
N ALA A 610 -16.22 1.93 29.88
CA ALA A 610 -16.93 2.71 30.87
C ALA A 610 -17.18 4.17 30.43
N VAL A 611 -16.44 4.66 29.45
CA VAL A 611 -16.46 6.04 28.94
C VAL A 611 -16.91 6.08 27.48
N GLY A 612 -16.27 5.32 26.60
CA GLY A 612 -16.43 5.36 25.14
C GLY A 612 -17.65 4.62 24.61
N GLY A 613 -18.29 3.78 25.42
CA GLY A 613 -19.51 3.07 25.03
C GLY A 613 -19.31 1.93 24.02
N ASP A 614 -18.09 1.37 23.94
CA ASP A 614 -17.75 0.24 23.08
C ASP A 614 -18.03 0.52 21.58
N PRO A 615 -17.26 1.39 20.95
CA PRO A 615 -17.53 1.88 19.59
C PRO A 615 -17.32 0.82 18.51
N ALA A 616 -18.21 0.80 17.51
CA ALA A 616 -18.04 0.02 16.31
C ALA A 616 -16.91 0.56 15.42
N TRP A 617 -16.85 1.89 15.31
CA TRP A 617 -15.79 2.62 14.60
C TRP A 617 -15.24 3.74 15.49
N VAL A 618 -14.03 4.20 15.19
CA VAL A 618 -13.48 5.44 15.73
C VAL A 618 -13.18 6.37 14.58
N SER A 619 -13.63 7.61 14.64
CA SER A 619 -13.26 8.62 13.67
C SER A 619 -12.23 9.59 14.25
N VAL A 620 -11.37 10.15 13.39
CA VAL A 620 -10.35 11.11 13.79
C VAL A 620 -10.66 12.47 13.16
N THR A 621 -10.85 13.45 13.95
CA THR A 621 -10.95 14.87 13.57
C THR A 621 -9.59 15.52 13.81
N SER A 622 -8.76 15.72 12.74
CA SER A 622 -8.93 15.38 11.36
C SER A 622 -7.62 14.89 10.74
N PHE A 623 -7.65 14.40 9.49
CA PHE A 623 -6.39 14.27 8.76
C PHE A 623 -5.82 15.66 8.46
N ASN A 624 -6.58 16.57 7.82
CA ASN A 624 -6.08 17.83 7.28
C ASN A 624 -7.04 19.04 7.40
N GLU A 625 -7.82 19.14 8.48
CA GLU A 625 -8.52 20.42 8.78
C GLU A 625 -7.57 21.40 9.45
N TRP A 626 -6.85 22.13 8.61
CA TRP A 626 -5.80 23.05 9.05
C TRP A 626 -6.36 24.29 9.76
N HIS A 627 -7.55 24.76 9.35
CA HIS A 627 -8.17 25.96 9.93
C HIS A 627 -8.60 25.77 11.38
N GLU A 628 -8.91 24.54 11.76
CA GLU A 628 -9.26 24.17 13.14
C GLU A 628 -8.06 23.64 13.95
N GLY A 629 -6.86 23.61 13.33
CA GLY A 629 -5.67 23.09 13.99
C GLY A 629 -5.82 21.67 14.53
N SER A 630 -6.78 20.88 14.01
CA SER A 630 -7.09 19.52 14.44
C SER A 630 -6.32 18.45 13.64
N SER A 631 -5.46 18.86 12.69
CA SER A 631 -4.82 17.96 11.74
C SER A 631 -3.79 17.02 12.38
N ILE A 632 -3.74 15.77 11.87
CA ILE A 632 -2.63 14.83 12.08
C ILE A 632 -1.69 14.75 10.87
N GLU A 633 -2.04 15.40 9.76
CA GLU A 633 -1.16 15.60 8.62
C GLU A 633 0.15 16.25 9.10
N PRO A 634 1.33 15.82 8.62
CA PRO A 634 2.61 16.37 9.06
C PRO A 634 2.71 17.89 8.92
N ALA A 635 3.03 18.56 10.03
CA ALA A 635 3.32 19.99 10.07
C ALA A 635 4.83 20.23 9.97
N ALA A 636 5.24 21.26 9.24
CA ALA A 636 6.63 21.62 9.04
C ALA A 636 7.34 21.90 10.37
N ALA A 637 8.49 21.26 10.59
CA ALA A 637 9.34 21.53 11.75
C ALA A 637 9.95 22.95 11.71
N ARG A 638 10.08 23.51 10.52
CA ARG A 638 10.62 24.86 10.26
C ARG A 638 9.66 25.64 9.35
N PRO A 639 8.51 26.10 9.88
CA PRO A 639 7.59 26.92 9.12
C PRO A 639 8.19 28.28 8.76
N PRO A 640 7.59 29.07 7.83
CA PRO A 640 8.00 30.43 7.53
C PRO A 640 8.11 31.28 8.79
N ALA A 641 9.25 32.01 8.92
CA ALA A 641 9.51 32.81 10.10
C ALA A 641 8.65 34.06 10.19
N GLY A 642 8.40 34.55 11.39
CA GLY A 642 7.69 35.82 11.64
C GLY A 642 6.18 35.72 11.72
N HIS A 643 5.59 34.54 11.50
CA HIS A 643 4.12 34.35 11.50
C HIS A 643 3.59 33.64 12.75
N GLY A 644 4.47 33.19 13.66
CA GLY A 644 4.05 32.61 14.94
C GLY A 644 3.40 31.22 14.84
N TYR A 645 3.72 30.45 13.82
CA TYR A 645 3.20 29.09 13.68
C TYR A 645 3.62 28.17 14.81
N GLN A 646 2.69 27.33 15.23
CA GLN A 646 2.98 26.20 16.09
C GLN A 646 3.64 25.05 15.29
N THR A 647 4.31 24.15 15.98
CA THR A 647 4.91 22.93 15.41
C THR A 647 4.57 21.73 16.26
N PHE A 648 4.82 20.53 15.74
CA PHE A 648 4.68 19.30 16.52
C PHE A 648 5.92 19.01 17.40
N SER A 649 6.89 19.94 17.49
CA SER A 649 8.08 19.75 18.34
C SER A 649 7.67 19.52 19.81
N GLY A 650 8.22 18.48 20.43
CA GLY A 650 7.85 18.02 21.78
C GLY A 650 6.83 16.89 21.77
N ALA A 651 6.07 16.68 20.69
CA ALA A 651 5.08 15.61 20.62
C ALA A 651 5.74 14.24 20.82
N TYR A 652 5.29 13.52 21.85
CA TYR A 652 5.80 12.19 22.22
C TYR A 652 7.32 12.14 22.42
N GLY A 653 7.92 13.26 22.88
CA GLY A 653 9.36 13.41 23.09
C GLY A 653 10.19 13.64 21.83
N LYS A 654 9.54 13.73 20.64
CA LYS A 654 10.22 13.99 19.37
C LYS A 654 10.40 15.49 19.14
N THR A 655 11.50 15.87 18.46
CA THR A 655 11.80 17.27 18.12
C THR A 655 12.25 17.39 16.66
N GLY A 656 12.20 18.60 16.10
CA GLY A 656 12.58 18.87 14.72
C GLY A 656 11.80 18.01 13.71
N GLU A 657 12.44 17.58 12.65
CA GLU A 657 11.82 16.78 11.58
C GLU A 657 11.26 15.44 12.05
N ALA A 658 11.82 14.84 13.09
CA ALA A 658 11.30 13.61 13.69
C ALA A 658 9.92 13.80 14.34
N ALA A 659 9.55 15.02 14.71
CA ALA A 659 8.24 15.34 15.30
C ALA A 659 7.15 15.48 14.22
N GLU A 660 7.48 15.76 12.97
CA GLU A 660 6.51 16.05 11.91
C GLU A 660 5.49 14.93 11.70
N THR A 661 5.91 13.66 11.82
CA THR A 661 5.04 12.49 11.68
C THR A 661 4.55 11.90 13.00
N ALA A 662 4.84 12.55 14.12
CA ALA A 662 4.59 12.00 15.45
C ALA A 662 3.11 11.60 15.70
N TYR A 663 2.16 12.38 15.16
CA TYR A 663 0.74 12.08 15.28
C TYR A 663 0.28 10.94 14.36
N LEU A 664 0.89 10.75 13.18
CA LEU A 664 0.62 9.59 12.34
C LEU A 664 1.06 8.29 13.03
N ASP A 665 2.29 8.27 13.56
CA ASP A 665 2.85 7.11 14.27
C ASP A 665 2.03 6.79 15.52
N ARG A 666 1.54 7.85 16.22
CA ARG A 666 0.69 7.66 17.39
C ARG A 666 -0.70 7.15 17.03
N THR A 667 -1.26 7.62 15.92
CA THR A 667 -2.53 7.08 15.39
C THR A 667 -2.37 5.59 15.09
N LYS A 668 -1.29 5.16 14.44
CA LYS A 668 -1.02 3.74 14.17
C LYS A 668 -1.02 2.90 15.45
N LEU A 669 -0.34 3.37 16.49
CA LEU A 669 -0.34 2.69 17.79
C LEU A 669 -1.77 2.50 18.35
N TRP A 670 -2.62 3.53 18.26
CA TRP A 670 -3.99 3.46 18.77
C TRP A 670 -4.90 2.61 17.89
N VAL A 671 -4.72 2.65 16.57
CA VAL A 671 -5.39 1.76 15.63
C VAL A 671 -5.11 0.29 15.98
N ASP A 672 -3.85 -0.06 16.20
CA ASP A 672 -3.45 -1.43 16.56
C ASP A 672 -4.06 -1.89 17.89
N ARG A 673 -4.11 -1.00 18.88
CA ARG A 673 -4.77 -1.26 20.18
C ARG A 673 -6.27 -1.48 20.00
N PHE A 674 -6.92 -0.66 19.20
CA PHE A 674 -8.34 -0.75 18.92
C PHE A 674 -8.69 -2.08 18.24
N GLU A 675 -7.99 -2.45 17.20
CA GLU A 675 -8.22 -3.71 16.50
C GLU A 675 -7.90 -4.93 17.36
N THR A 676 -6.86 -4.86 18.17
CA THR A 676 -6.53 -5.93 19.14
C THR A 676 -7.65 -6.12 20.16
N ALA A 677 -8.21 -5.04 20.70
CA ALA A 677 -9.33 -5.10 21.65
C ALA A 677 -10.59 -5.68 21.00
N ARG A 678 -10.91 -5.29 19.76
CA ARG A 678 -12.03 -5.83 18.99
C ARG A 678 -11.88 -7.33 18.70
N ALA A 679 -10.69 -7.76 18.29
CA ALA A 679 -10.40 -9.18 18.04
C ALA A 679 -10.54 -10.03 19.33
N ALA A 680 -10.16 -9.49 20.47
CA ALA A 680 -10.33 -10.15 21.77
C ALA A 680 -11.81 -10.27 22.16
N ALA A 681 -12.61 -9.22 21.96
CA ALA A 681 -14.05 -9.20 22.22
C ALA A 681 -14.82 -10.19 21.29
N GLY A 682 -14.47 -10.26 20.03
CA GLY A 682 -15.05 -11.22 19.06
C GLY A 682 -14.78 -12.70 19.43
N LYS A 683 -13.63 -13.00 20.06
CA LYS A 683 -13.31 -14.35 20.56
C LYS A 683 -14.05 -14.71 21.84
N ALA A 684 -14.41 -13.73 22.68
CA ALA A 684 -15.15 -13.95 23.93
C ALA A 684 -16.65 -14.15 23.71
N GLY A 685 -17.20 -13.78 22.54
CA GLY A 685 -18.61 -13.91 22.15
C GLY A 685 -18.95 -15.09 21.22
N GLY A 686 -18.03 -16.00 20.96
CA GLY A 686 -18.28 -17.24 20.24
C GLY A 686 -19.04 -18.27 21.11
N PRO A 687 -19.98 -19.07 20.54
CA PRO A 687 -20.85 -19.96 21.30
C PRO A 687 -20.12 -21.05 22.04
#